data_32a903198b9dad7c9c25a8aedbfd640a
#
_entry.id   32a903198b9dad7c9c25a8aedbfd640a
#
_cell.length_a   1.000
_cell.length_b   1.000
_cell.length_c   1.000
_cell.angle_alpha   90.00
_cell.angle_beta   90.00
_cell.angle_gamma   90.00
#
_symmetry.space_group_name_H-M   'P 1'
#
loop_
_entity.id
_entity.type
_entity.pdbx_description
1 polymer ?
#
loop_
_entity_poly.entity_id
_entity_poly.type
_entity_poly.pdbx_seq_one_letter_code
_entity_poly.pdbx_strand_id
1 'polypeptide(L)'
;MHRTCDITDRPVPTGTTTDWIDRFAPADPLLDADDVEIPPAERLHSRRKIRAVTRAVAAAAIALVACGAPPAEEAADSIVLQLAPGADPPALPTLAADGAPIVPLQTLGPVDGPTLLRVPLPPGEDPVAFASDAAQRPGVEFAEPVYLYRQQRTPNDARLKELWGLTAIDAEGAWESTVGDRRITVAVVDDGVALNHPDLAPNLWINPSEIAANGRDDDGDGYVDDVNGYDFVSGRGDPSPARSGEERWHGTHVSGTIGAAGDNRIGISGVNWKVALMALRAIGPRGGRSDDLARAIDYAVDHGARVVNASWGGGGRSIAIAQAIGRAARRGVLFVAAAGNDGASSPSFPASVDAPNVLSVGAFGPSGRLAPFSNRGALVAAPGVGILSTTAPGQYERYDGTSMAAPHVSGMAALLWAARPEANLADIRQAILSSAVPLTGTRNGRVQVGRAMAALLGHPGTGTSGALALSRDSLLFIASGLHGPRAQSVAVRAQDGEVIPWTARADAAWVRLAADRGQTPARLSVRPDPAGLAPGEHVAHVRIEATERPSDFVMLEVKLRVGDAPPVAANGARCRLLDWRVHVDHGASCRIDVAGLGPGAAATSVHWRLPGGALVQGGSLYAQFLSRGEYRVDLTGDDGDADPITVVIE
;
A
#
# COMPACT_ATOMS: atom_id res chain seq x y z
N MET A 1 -22.01 -19.81 51.50
CA MET A 1 -22.21 -18.62 52.37
C MET A 1 -22.62 -17.49 51.43
N HIS A 2 -23.91 -17.19 51.51
CA HIS A 2 -24.58 -16.09 50.77
C HIS A 2 -24.10 -14.72 51.28
N ARG A 3 -23.95 -13.77 50.41
CA ARG A 3 -24.31 -12.35 50.64
C ARG A 3 -24.81 -11.72 49.35
N THR A 4 -26.12 -11.61 49.27
CA THR A 4 -26.94 -10.71 48.48
C THR A 4 -26.73 -9.28 48.95
N CYS A 5 -26.66 -8.33 48.04
CA CYS A 5 -26.87 -6.91 48.32
C CYS A 5 -27.96 -6.37 47.36
N ASP A 6 -29.11 -6.16 47.95
CA ASP A 6 -30.25 -5.36 47.47
C ASP A 6 -29.84 -3.89 47.33
N ILE A 7 -30.24 -3.24 46.27
CA ILE A 7 -30.39 -1.77 46.21
C ILE A 7 -31.72 -1.43 45.54
N THR A 8 -32.61 -0.97 46.40
CA THR A 8 -33.95 -0.43 46.11
C THR A 8 -33.91 0.98 45.49
N ASP A 9 -34.81 1.16 44.55
CA ASP A 9 -35.56 2.35 44.12
C ASP A 9 -35.09 3.77 44.51
N ARG A 10 -34.84 4.56 43.46
CA ARG A 10 -35.21 6.00 43.45
C ARG A 10 -35.76 6.41 42.06
N PRO A 11 -36.80 7.28 42.03
CA PRO A 11 -37.59 7.54 40.83
C PRO A 11 -36.94 8.58 39.89
N VAL A 12 -37.22 8.43 38.60
CA VAL A 12 -36.89 9.34 37.50
C VAL A 12 -37.88 10.49 37.51
N PRO A 13 -37.47 11.76 37.39
CA PRO A 13 -38.39 12.86 37.09
C PRO A 13 -38.63 12.97 35.58
N THR A 14 -39.89 12.88 35.22
CA THR A 14 -40.43 13.25 33.90
C THR A 14 -40.43 14.77 33.76
N GLY A 15 -39.66 15.29 32.81
CA GLY A 15 -39.69 16.69 32.39
C GLY A 15 -39.78 16.75 30.87
N THR A 16 -40.85 17.31 30.41
CA THR A 16 -41.26 17.48 29.02
C THR A 16 -40.31 18.37 28.22
N THR A 17 -40.04 17.94 27.02
CA THR A 17 -39.44 18.70 25.89
C THR A 17 -40.24 19.92 25.54
N THR A 18 -39.71 21.13 25.76
CA THR A 18 -39.89 22.38 24.99
C THR A 18 -39.22 23.50 25.77
N ASP A 19 -37.99 23.87 25.43
CA ASP A 19 -37.36 25.17 25.78
C ASP A 19 -35.89 25.24 25.32
N TRP A 20 -35.63 25.12 23.99
CA TRP A 20 -34.30 25.41 23.41
C TRP A 20 -34.37 26.13 22.05
N ILE A 21 -35.48 26.81 21.71
CA ILE A 21 -35.60 27.59 20.47
C ILE A 21 -36.01 29.04 20.77
N ASP A 22 -35.30 29.74 21.63
CA ASP A 22 -35.47 31.19 21.74
C ASP A 22 -34.24 31.88 22.35
N ARG A 23 -33.11 31.78 21.68
CA ARG A 23 -31.94 32.64 21.94
C ARG A 23 -31.05 32.86 20.73
N PHE A 24 -31.56 33.20 19.57
CA PHE A 24 -30.84 33.92 18.52
C PHE A 24 -31.85 34.50 17.53
N ALA A 25 -32.45 35.62 17.91
CA ALA A 25 -33.07 36.52 16.97
C ALA A 25 -32.03 37.58 16.53
N PRO A 26 -31.97 37.95 15.25
CA PRO A 26 -31.05 38.97 14.77
C PRO A 26 -31.52 40.36 15.15
N ALA A 27 -30.58 41.19 15.63
CA ALA A 27 -30.82 42.61 15.88
C ALA A 27 -30.94 43.37 14.55
N ASP A 28 -31.87 44.31 14.55
CA ASP A 28 -32.26 45.22 13.48
C ASP A 28 -31.09 46.00 12.84
N PRO A 29 -31.13 46.25 11.55
CA PRO A 29 -30.18 47.11 10.85
C PRO A 29 -30.78 48.54 10.77
N LEU A 30 -30.31 49.45 11.57
CA LEU A 30 -30.44 50.92 11.35
C LEU A 30 -29.57 51.67 12.36
N LEU A 31 -28.31 51.93 12.02
CA LEU A 31 -27.57 53.10 12.50
C LEU A 31 -26.72 53.63 11.35
N ASP A 32 -27.07 54.82 10.89
CA ASP A 32 -26.37 55.59 9.85
C ASP A 32 -24.93 55.91 10.26
N ALA A 33 -24.01 55.70 9.31
CA ALA A 33 -22.57 55.86 9.48
C ALA A 33 -22.05 57.27 9.13
N ASP A 34 -22.75 58.32 9.56
CA ASP A 34 -22.38 59.71 9.20
C ASP A 34 -22.20 60.68 10.36
N ASP A 35 -21.78 60.25 11.53
CA ASP A 35 -21.40 61.21 12.58
C ASP A 35 -20.26 60.74 13.49
N VAL A 36 -19.04 60.56 12.93
CA VAL A 36 -17.80 60.57 13.73
C VAL A 36 -16.70 61.30 12.95
N GLU A 37 -16.53 62.60 13.26
CA GLU A 37 -15.38 63.42 12.84
C GLU A 37 -14.08 62.93 13.52
N ILE A 38 -13.14 62.36 12.73
CA ILE A 38 -11.80 62.00 13.19
C ILE A 38 -10.79 63.06 12.76
N PRO A 39 -9.99 63.63 13.70
CA PRO A 39 -8.99 64.67 13.37
C PRO A 39 -7.92 64.21 12.38
N PRO A 40 -7.34 65.11 11.56
CA PRO A 40 -6.47 64.72 10.42
C PRO A 40 -5.15 64.04 10.75
N ALA A 41 -4.68 64.08 12.00
CA ALA A 41 -3.39 63.51 12.41
C ALA A 41 -3.42 61.99 12.65
N GLU A 42 -4.57 61.40 12.93
CA GLU A 42 -4.68 59.95 13.15
C GLU A 42 -4.85 59.11 11.86
N ARG A 43 -5.24 59.76 10.76
CA ARG A 43 -5.45 59.07 9.47
C ARG A 43 -4.14 58.55 8.83
N LEU A 44 -3.00 59.11 9.15
CA LEU A 44 -1.72 58.64 8.61
C LEU A 44 -1.13 57.43 9.38
N HIS A 45 -1.47 57.27 10.64
CA HIS A 45 -1.01 56.13 11.46
C HIS A 45 -1.84 54.87 11.24
N SER A 46 -3.13 55.01 10.91
CA SER A 46 -4.00 53.85 10.65
C SER A 46 -3.68 53.13 9.33
N ARG A 47 -3.33 53.88 8.27
CA ARG A 47 -2.95 53.31 6.97
C ARG A 47 -1.61 52.55 7.02
N ARG A 48 -0.66 52.94 7.86
CA ARG A 48 0.58 52.18 8.08
C ARG A 48 0.36 50.93 8.93
N LYS A 49 -0.52 50.96 9.92
CA LYS A 49 -0.86 49.77 10.73
C LYS A 49 -1.66 48.74 9.92
N ILE A 50 -2.59 49.19 9.09
CA ILE A 50 -3.37 48.29 8.21
C ILE A 50 -2.48 47.63 7.17
N ARG A 51 -1.52 48.37 6.54
CA ARG A 51 -0.57 47.78 5.60
C ARG A 51 0.44 46.82 6.30
N ALA A 52 0.81 47.05 7.54
CA ALA A 52 1.66 46.14 8.30
C ALA A 52 0.90 44.87 8.74
N VAL A 53 -0.37 44.96 9.10
CA VAL A 53 -1.22 43.82 9.41
C VAL A 53 -1.54 43.01 8.14
N THR A 54 -1.84 43.67 7.02
CA THR A 54 -2.08 42.98 5.75
C THR A 54 -0.83 42.26 5.22
N ARG A 55 0.39 42.85 5.40
CA ARG A 55 1.63 42.16 5.08
C ARG A 55 1.98 41.04 6.05
N ALA A 56 1.66 41.17 7.33
CA ALA A 56 1.85 40.12 8.32
C ALA A 56 0.86 38.96 8.13
N VAL A 57 -0.38 39.24 7.72
CA VAL A 57 -1.39 38.21 7.38
C VAL A 57 -1.04 37.52 6.06
N ALA A 58 -0.52 38.24 5.06
CA ALA A 58 -0.04 37.63 3.80
C ALA A 58 1.23 36.79 4.05
N ALA A 59 2.17 37.25 4.90
CA ALA A 59 3.34 36.48 5.27
C ALA A 59 3.01 35.26 6.16
N ALA A 60 1.98 35.37 7.02
CA ALA A 60 1.50 34.25 7.81
C ALA A 60 0.69 33.23 6.96
N ALA A 61 -0.03 33.68 5.93
CA ALA A 61 -0.70 32.80 4.98
C ALA A 61 0.34 32.04 4.11
N ILE A 62 1.44 32.68 3.72
CA ILE A 62 2.53 32.01 2.99
C ILE A 62 3.31 31.04 3.93
N ALA A 63 3.42 31.33 5.22
CA ALA A 63 4.05 30.43 6.18
C ALA A 63 3.16 29.25 6.61
N LEU A 64 1.81 29.37 6.53
CA LEU A 64 0.89 28.24 6.76
C LEU A 64 0.76 27.31 5.56
N VAL A 65 1.08 27.78 4.35
CA VAL A 65 1.13 26.93 3.13
C VAL A 65 2.38 26.06 3.11
N ALA A 66 3.44 26.42 3.89
CA ALA A 66 4.65 25.59 3.99
C ALA A 66 4.53 24.37 4.94
N CYS A 67 3.41 24.24 5.68
CA CYS A 67 3.11 23.06 6.50
C CYS A 67 1.94 22.28 5.88
N GLY A 68 2.23 21.44 4.89
CA GLY A 68 1.28 20.48 4.35
C GLY A 68 0.60 20.92 3.05
N ALA A 69 1.38 21.37 2.05
CA ALA A 69 0.89 21.30 0.68
C ALA A 69 0.55 19.83 0.38
N PRO A 70 -0.66 19.51 -0.10
CA PRO A 70 -0.91 18.19 -0.64
C PRO A 70 0.13 17.95 -1.73
N PRO A 71 0.56 16.67 -1.96
CA PRO A 71 1.47 16.37 -3.05
C PRO A 71 0.89 17.00 -4.32
N ALA A 72 1.78 17.46 -5.21
CA ALA A 72 1.42 18.10 -6.47
C ALA A 72 0.75 17.09 -7.43
N GLU A 73 -0.40 16.57 -7.03
CA GLU A 73 -1.24 15.66 -7.79
C GLU A 73 -2.22 16.49 -8.60
N GLU A 74 -2.07 16.40 -9.92
CA GLU A 74 -2.87 17.09 -10.92
C GLU A 74 -2.80 18.63 -10.88
N ALA A 75 -1.61 19.20 -10.73
CA ALA A 75 -1.40 20.53 -11.26
C ALA A 75 -1.62 20.41 -12.78
N ALA A 76 -2.64 21.09 -13.28
CA ALA A 76 -2.85 21.17 -14.73
C ALA A 76 -1.57 21.74 -15.36
N ASP A 77 -1.42 21.55 -16.64
CA ASP A 77 -0.38 22.06 -17.53
C ASP A 77 -0.23 23.59 -17.55
N SER A 78 -0.69 24.28 -16.48
CA SER A 78 -0.79 25.74 -16.43
C SER A 78 -0.76 26.27 -14.97
N ILE A 79 -0.40 27.55 -14.84
CA ILE A 79 -0.56 28.32 -13.62
C ILE A 79 -1.65 29.39 -13.80
N VAL A 80 -2.22 29.87 -12.72
CA VAL A 80 -3.02 31.09 -12.69
C VAL A 80 -2.23 32.16 -11.93
N LEU A 81 -2.22 33.39 -12.45
CA LEU A 81 -1.64 34.54 -11.78
C LEU A 81 -2.60 35.73 -11.79
N GLN A 82 -2.55 36.53 -10.74
CA GLN A 82 -3.29 37.79 -10.65
C GLN A 82 -2.31 38.95 -10.80
N LEU A 83 -2.67 39.89 -11.67
CA LEU A 83 -1.92 41.12 -11.84
C LEU A 83 -2.46 42.22 -10.91
N ALA A 84 -1.56 43.08 -10.44
CA ALA A 84 -1.93 44.30 -9.76
C ALA A 84 -2.70 45.20 -10.74
N PRO A 85 -3.66 46.01 -10.25
CA PRO A 85 -4.43 46.91 -11.12
C PRO A 85 -3.54 47.82 -11.96
N GLY A 86 -3.70 47.76 -13.29
CA GLY A 86 -2.93 48.53 -14.24
C GLY A 86 -1.49 48.05 -14.52
N ALA A 87 -1.13 46.87 -14.02
CA ALA A 87 0.13 46.24 -14.36
C ALA A 87 0.04 45.52 -15.71
N ASP A 88 1.09 45.69 -16.54
CA ASP A 88 1.25 44.87 -17.73
C ASP A 88 1.60 43.43 -17.39
N PRO A 89 1.22 42.44 -18.21
CA PRO A 89 1.64 41.05 -18.03
C PRO A 89 3.16 40.97 -17.93
N PRO A 90 3.70 40.30 -16.88
CA PRO A 90 5.14 40.17 -16.75
C PRO A 90 5.72 39.38 -17.93
N ALA A 91 6.94 39.72 -18.34
CA ALA A 91 7.70 38.88 -19.25
C ALA A 91 8.03 37.59 -18.53
N LEU A 92 7.15 36.60 -18.64
CA LEU A 92 7.41 35.23 -18.15
C LEU A 92 8.52 34.63 -19.01
N PRO A 93 9.35 33.71 -18.45
CA PRO A 93 10.37 33.06 -19.29
C PRO A 93 9.72 32.46 -20.53
N THR A 94 10.13 32.96 -21.65
CA THR A 94 9.42 32.88 -22.92
C THR A 94 9.76 31.64 -23.72
N LEU A 95 10.15 30.55 -23.09
CA LEU A 95 10.58 29.40 -23.86
C LEU A 95 9.78 28.16 -23.46
N ALA A 96 8.72 27.87 -24.21
CA ALA A 96 8.42 26.50 -24.56
C ALA A 96 9.71 25.86 -25.13
N ALA A 97 9.89 24.55 -24.97
CA ALA A 97 11.10 23.84 -25.42
C ALA A 97 11.45 24.07 -26.92
N ASP A 98 10.53 24.63 -27.71
CA ASP A 98 10.66 25.02 -29.12
C ASP A 98 10.93 26.52 -29.35
N GLY A 99 11.10 27.31 -28.28
CA GLY A 99 11.36 28.75 -28.37
C GLY A 99 10.13 29.62 -28.66
N ALA A 100 8.93 29.06 -28.65
CA ALA A 100 7.70 29.80 -28.84
C ALA A 100 7.37 30.68 -27.60
N PRO A 101 6.86 31.93 -27.80
CA PRO A 101 6.45 32.76 -26.67
C PRO A 101 5.27 32.13 -25.95
N ILE A 102 5.35 32.06 -24.62
CA ILE A 102 4.22 31.66 -23.77
C ILE A 102 3.21 32.83 -23.83
N VAL A 103 2.10 32.58 -24.50
CA VAL A 103 0.99 33.53 -24.56
C VAL A 103 -0.02 33.16 -23.49
N PRO A 104 -0.52 34.11 -22.66
CA PRO A 104 -1.61 33.84 -21.75
C PRO A 104 -2.78 33.22 -22.48
N LEU A 105 -3.23 32.03 -22.06
CA LEU A 105 -4.31 31.31 -22.74
C LEU A 105 -5.65 32.02 -22.61
N GLN A 106 -5.87 32.72 -21.50
CA GLN A 106 -7.16 33.37 -21.22
C GLN A 106 -7.03 34.42 -20.14
N THR A 107 -7.65 35.57 -20.33
CA THR A 107 -7.93 36.51 -19.24
C THR A 107 -9.18 36.03 -18.50
N LEU A 108 -9.04 35.83 -17.22
CA LEU A 108 -10.11 35.37 -16.32
C LEU A 108 -10.54 36.52 -15.43
N GLY A 109 -11.79 36.58 -15.06
CA GLY A 109 -12.30 37.54 -14.10
C GLY A 109 -13.33 38.54 -14.72
N PRO A 110 -14.03 39.31 -13.85
CA PRO A 110 -15.01 40.31 -14.29
C PRO A 110 -14.32 41.49 -15.02
N VAL A 111 -15.04 42.16 -15.88
CA VAL A 111 -14.53 43.26 -16.74
C VAL A 111 -13.86 44.39 -15.94
N ASP A 112 -14.35 44.64 -14.69
CA ASP A 112 -13.85 45.70 -13.80
C ASP A 112 -13.10 45.12 -12.58
N GLY A 113 -12.76 43.83 -12.60
CA GLY A 113 -12.07 43.13 -11.51
C GLY A 113 -10.55 43.00 -11.72
N PRO A 114 -9.84 42.32 -10.78
CA PRO A 114 -8.43 42.04 -10.97
C PRO A 114 -8.21 41.16 -12.20
N THR A 115 -7.13 41.44 -12.92
CA THR A 115 -6.78 40.66 -14.09
C THR A 115 -6.16 39.35 -13.68
N LEU A 116 -6.88 38.24 -13.93
CA LEU A 116 -6.38 36.88 -13.77
C LEU A 116 -5.92 36.34 -15.12
N LEU A 117 -4.74 35.78 -15.18
CA LEU A 117 -4.18 35.17 -16.40
C LEU A 117 -3.95 33.68 -16.13
N ARG A 118 -4.39 32.83 -17.05
CA ARG A 118 -3.97 31.44 -17.12
C ARG A 118 -2.79 31.32 -18.09
N VAL A 119 -1.69 30.76 -17.62
CA VAL A 119 -0.44 30.63 -18.35
C VAL A 119 -0.06 29.17 -18.46
N PRO A 120 0.15 28.61 -19.65
CA PRO A 120 0.57 27.25 -19.83
C PRO A 120 1.99 27.05 -19.30
N LEU A 121 2.28 25.85 -18.78
CA LEU A 121 3.62 25.47 -18.37
C LEU A 121 4.44 25.00 -19.57
N PRO A 122 5.74 25.34 -19.61
CA PRO A 122 6.66 24.67 -20.51
C PRO A 122 6.72 23.15 -20.21
N PRO A 123 6.88 22.30 -21.22
CA PRO A 123 7.01 20.87 -21.03
C PRO A 123 8.14 20.51 -20.05
N GLY A 124 7.82 19.77 -18.98
CA GLY A 124 8.78 19.30 -17.99
C GLY A 124 9.08 20.26 -16.84
N GLU A 125 8.45 21.44 -16.81
CA GLU A 125 8.57 22.38 -15.66
C GLU A 125 7.67 21.93 -14.49
N ASP A 126 8.18 22.12 -13.28
CA ASP A 126 7.40 21.88 -12.06
C ASP A 126 6.41 23.04 -11.83
N PRO A 127 5.09 22.77 -11.75
CA PRO A 127 4.07 23.82 -11.62
C PRO A 127 4.25 24.71 -10.38
N VAL A 128 4.70 24.14 -9.26
CA VAL A 128 4.87 24.88 -8.02
C VAL A 128 6.10 25.79 -8.08
N ALA A 129 7.21 25.28 -8.61
CA ALA A 129 8.42 26.08 -8.81
C ALA A 129 8.18 27.22 -9.81
N PHE A 130 7.49 26.95 -10.92
CA PHE A 130 7.17 27.96 -11.93
C PHE A 130 6.21 29.04 -11.40
N ALA A 131 5.19 28.67 -10.64
CA ALA A 131 4.29 29.61 -9.97
C ALA A 131 5.02 30.47 -8.93
N SER A 132 5.92 29.85 -8.15
CA SER A 132 6.73 30.56 -7.16
C SER A 132 7.65 31.61 -7.81
N ASP A 133 8.28 31.31 -8.95
CA ASP A 133 9.07 32.27 -9.73
C ASP A 133 8.19 33.39 -10.29
N ALA A 134 7.05 33.03 -10.86
CA ALA A 134 6.08 33.99 -11.40
C ALA A 134 5.58 34.97 -10.32
N ALA A 135 5.31 34.49 -9.11
CA ALA A 135 4.84 35.31 -7.99
C ALA A 135 5.86 36.37 -7.52
N GLN A 136 7.15 36.18 -7.81
CA GLN A 136 8.21 37.14 -7.46
C GLN A 136 8.37 38.29 -8.47
N ARG A 137 7.65 38.23 -9.59
CA ARG A 137 7.79 39.23 -10.65
C ARG A 137 7.05 40.52 -10.35
N PRO A 138 7.59 41.68 -10.78
CA PRO A 138 6.92 42.95 -10.59
C PRO A 138 5.54 42.95 -11.25
N GLY A 139 4.53 43.45 -10.56
CA GLY A 139 3.17 43.52 -11.03
C GLY A 139 2.33 42.28 -10.85
N VAL A 140 2.89 41.20 -10.31
CA VAL A 140 2.14 40.01 -9.92
C VAL A 140 1.73 40.08 -8.43
N GLU A 141 0.46 39.97 -8.13
CA GLU A 141 -0.05 39.92 -6.77
C GLU A 141 0.04 38.52 -6.16
N PHE A 142 -0.30 37.49 -6.94
CA PHE A 142 -0.05 36.08 -6.62
C PHE A 142 0.09 35.25 -7.89
N ALA A 143 0.69 34.09 -7.77
CA ALA A 143 0.66 33.02 -8.76
C ALA A 143 0.60 31.66 -8.06
N GLU A 144 -0.19 30.75 -8.61
CA GLU A 144 -0.36 29.39 -8.09
C GLU A 144 -0.57 28.40 -9.24
N PRO A 145 -0.27 27.12 -9.07
CA PRO A 145 -0.68 26.09 -10.01
C PRO A 145 -2.19 26.07 -10.21
N VAL A 146 -2.65 25.74 -11.41
CA VAL A 146 -4.07 25.43 -11.60
C VAL A 146 -4.36 24.09 -10.94
N TYR A 147 -5.23 24.06 -9.95
CA TYR A 147 -5.66 22.84 -9.29
C TYR A 147 -6.98 22.36 -9.89
N LEU A 148 -7.08 21.04 -10.06
CA LEU A 148 -8.32 20.41 -10.49
C LEU A 148 -9.17 20.06 -9.28
N TYR A 149 -10.30 20.73 -9.12
CA TYR A 149 -11.30 20.40 -8.11
C TYR A 149 -12.29 19.42 -8.70
N ARG A 150 -12.49 18.28 -8.07
CA ARG A 150 -13.45 17.26 -8.47
C ARG A 150 -14.59 17.19 -7.49
N GLN A 151 -15.78 16.83 -7.97
CA GLN A 151 -16.89 16.52 -7.09
C GLN A 151 -16.59 15.22 -6.33
N GLN A 152 -16.55 15.27 -5.01
CA GLN A 152 -16.34 14.07 -4.19
C GLN A 152 -17.50 13.09 -4.38
N ARG A 153 -17.16 11.83 -4.68
CA ARG A 153 -18.14 10.75 -4.74
C ARG A 153 -18.34 10.18 -3.35
N THR A 154 -19.47 10.51 -2.74
CA THR A 154 -19.87 9.95 -1.46
C THR A 154 -21.07 9.03 -1.69
N PRO A 155 -21.00 7.75 -1.30
CA PRO A 155 -22.13 6.84 -1.46
C PRO A 155 -23.27 7.21 -0.52
N ASN A 156 -24.50 6.87 -0.90
CA ASN A 156 -25.72 7.25 -0.17
C ASN A 156 -26.22 6.17 0.82
N ASP A 157 -25.36 5.25 1.19
CA ASP A 157 -25.67 4.10 2.04
C ASP A 157 -26.02 4.54 3.46
N ALA A 158 -27.06 3.95 4.03
CA ALA A 158 -27.71 4.43 5.26
C ALA A 158 -26.77 4.49 6.47
N ARG A 159 -25.75 3.62 6.52
CA ARG A 159 -24.81 3.49 7.65
C ARG A 159 -23.38 3.95 7.31
N LEU A 160 -23.18 4.68 6.21
CA LEU A 160 -21.86 5.14 5.76
C LEU A 160 -21.08 5.87 6.88
N LYS A 161 -21.76 6.73 7.64
CA LYS A 161 -21.13 7.52 8.72
C LYS A 161 -20.57 6.66 9.87
N GLU A 162 -20.94 5.41 9.96
CA GLU A 162 -20.44 4.47 10.96
C GLU A 162 -19.17 3.74 10.51
N LEU A 163 -18.76 3.90 9.24
CA LEU A 163 -17.65 3.19 8.61
C LEU A 163 -16.32 3.96 8.77
N TRP A 164 -15.89 4.17 10.00
CA TRP A 164 -14.67 4.91 10.30
C TRP A 164 -13.44 4.36 9.56
N GLY A 165 -13.44 3.05 9.26
CA GLY A 165 -12.36 2.37 8.56
C GLY A 165 -12.13 2.92 7.16
N LEU A 166 -13.19 3.22 6.41
CA LEU A 166 -13.10 3.78 5.06
C LEU A 166 -12.46 5.17 5.06
N THR A 167 -12.88 6.03 5.98
CA THR A 167 -12.26 7.36 6.17
C THR A 167 -10.80 7.25 6.59
N ALA A 168 -10.47 6.29 7.49
CA ALA A 168 -9.10 6.12 7.99
C ALA A 168 -8.10 5.67 6.92
N ILE A 169 -8.56 5.00 5.87
CA ILE A 169 -7.75 4.56 4.72
C ILE A 169 -7.87 5.48 3.50
N ASP A 170 -8.62 6.60 3.61
CA ASP A 170 -8.88 7.53 2.51
C ASP A 170 -9.51 6.83 1.28
N ALA A 171 -10.57 6.06 1.52
CA ALA A 171 -11.31 5.39 0.45
C ALA A 171 -12.06 6.41 -0.43
N GLU A 172 -12.58 7.49 0.17
CA GLU A 172 -13.31 8.54 -0.54
C GLU A 172 -12.44 9.22 -1.60
N GLY A 173 -11.17 9.53 -1.29
CA GLY A 173 -10.22 10.07 -2.26
C GLY A 173 -9.98 9.13 -3.45
N ALA A 174 -9.96 7.82 -3.23
CA ALA A 174 -9.80 6.85 -4.30
C ALA A 174 -11.05 6.68 -5.17
N TRP A 175 -12.25 6.85 -4.60
CA TRP A 175 -13.52 6.74 -5.35
C TRP A 175 -13.71 7.84 -6.40
N GLU A 176 -12.95 8.91 -6.32
CA GLU A 176 -12.91 9.91 -7.39
C GLU A 176 -12.41 9.30 -8.70
N SER A 177 -11.46 8.37 -8.62
CA SER A 177 -10.89 7.69 -9.80
C SER A 177 -11.77 6.52 -10.24
N THR A 178 -12.19 5.67 -9.30
CA THR A 178 -13.03 4.51 -9.57
C THR A 178 -13.77 4.04 -8.33
N VAL A 179 -14.94 3.47 -8.49
CA VAL A 179 -15.71 2.84 -7.40
C VAL A 179 -15.61 1.31 -7.44
N GLY A 180 -14.69 0.79 -8.24
CA GLY A 180 -14.51 -0.64 -8.46
C GLY A 180 -15.09 -1.13 -9.78
N ASP A 181 -14.82 -2.41 -10.10
CA ASP A 181 -15.26 -3.07 -11.33
C ASP A 181 -15.53 -4.55 -11.06
N ARG A 182 -16.67 -5.07 -11.53
CA ARG A 182 -17.04 -6.49 -11.39
C ARG A 182 -16.18 -7.43 -12.23
N ARG A 183 -15.34 -6.93 -13.10
CA ARG A 183 -14.31 -7.72 -13.78
C ARG A 183 -13.15 -8.09 -12.87
N ILE A 184 -13.05 -7.45 -11.72
CA ILE A 184 -12.02 -7.77 -10.72
C ILE A 184 -12.63 -8.70 -9.69
N THR A 185 -12.13 -9.93 -9.66
CA THR A 185 -12.59 -10.97 -8.73
C THR A 185 -11.70 -11.03 -7.49
N VAL A 186 -12.33 -10.98 -6.32
CA VAL A 186 -11.72 -11.23 -5.02
C VAL A 186 -12.30 -12.51 -4.43
N ALA A 187 -11.46 -13.52 -4.26
CA ALA A 187 -11.84 -14.76 -3.61
C ALA A 187 -11.78 -14.61 -2.09
N VAL A 188 -12.87 -14.90 -1.42
CA VAL A 188 -12.98 -14.92 0.05
C VAL A 188 -12.94 -16.37 0.50
N VAL A 189 -11.75 -16.83 0.92
CA VAL A 189 -11.55 -18.17 1.47
C VAL A 189 -11.84 -18.11 2.96
N ASP A 190 -13.02 -18.58 3.39
CA ASP A 190 -13.50 -18.35 4.75
C ASP A 190 -14.57 -19.41 5.18
N ASP A 191 -15.45 -19.08 6.11
CA ASP A 191 -16.53 -19.92 6.64
C ASP A 191 -17.82 -19.92 5.79
N GLY A 192 -17.79 -19.23 4.64
CA GLY A 192 -18.90 -19.05 3.70
C GLY A 192 -19.39 -17.60 3.66
N VAL A 193 -20.25 -17.30 2.69
CA VAL A 193 -20.84 -15.98 2.45
C VAL A 193 -22.34 -16.06 2.34
N ALA A 194 -23.08 -15.18 3.01
CA ALA A 194 -24.54 -15.08 2.89
C ALA A 194 -24.93 -14.58 1.49
N LEU A 195 -25.15 -15.50 0.57
CA LEU A 195 -25.40 -15.21 -0.86
C LEU A 195 -26.66 -14.36 -1.08
N ASN A 196 -27.61 -14.42 -0.16
CA ASN A 196 -28.85 -13.64 -0.20
C ASN A 196 -28.80 -12.34 0.61
N HIS A 197 -27.62 -11.92 1.09
CA HIS A 197 -27.50 -10.63 1.78
C HIS A 197 -27.71 -9.48 0.77
N PRO A 198 -28.66 -8.54 1.00
CA PRO A 198 -29.03 -7.54 -0.01
C PRO A 198 -27.87 -6.61 -0.40
N ASP A 199 -26.90 -6.37 0.51
CA ASP A 199 -25.70 -5.56 0.24
C ASP A 199 -24.57 -6.36 -0.45
N LEU A 200 -24.65 -7.69 -0.52
CA LEU A 200 -23.62 -8.52 -1.15
C LEU A 200 -24.09 -9.12 -2.47
N ALA A 201 -25.36 -9.52 -2.56
CA ALA A 201 -25.91 -10.19 -3.73
C ALA A 201 -25.60 -9.50 -5.07
N PRO A 202 -25.60 -8.15 -5.18
CA PRO A 202 -25.22 -7.47 -6.41
C PRO A 202 -23.76 -7.67 -6.83
N ASN A 203 -22.87 -7.99 -5.89
CA ASN A 203 -21.43 -8.10 -6.11
C ASN A 203 -20.90 -9.55 -6.02
N LEU A 204 -21.78 -10.54 -5.90
CA LEU A 204 -21.35 -11.94 -5.94
C LEU A 204 -20.74 -12.27 -7.31
N TRP A 205 -19.64 -13.01 -7.27
CA TRP A 205 -19.08 -13.62 -8.47
C TRP A 205 -20.04 -14.69 -9.00
N ILE A 206 -20.11 -14.80 -10.31
CA ILE A 206 -20.91 -15.80 -11.00
C ILE A 206 -19.98 -16.57 -11.94
N ASN A 207 -19.94 -17.90 -11.81
CA ASN A 207 -19.31 -18.75 -12.81
C ASN A 207 -20.15 -18.70 -14.10
N PRO A 208 -19.64 -18.13 -15.20
CA PRO A 208 -20.41 -17.98 -16.41
C PRO A 208 -20.62 -19.32 -17.15
N SER A 209 -19.89 -20.35 -16.77
CA SER A 209 -19.91 -21.66 -17.41
C SER A 209 -20.85 -22.64 -16.72
N GLU A 210 -21.34 -22.31 -15.51
CA GLU A 210 -22.22 -23.15 -14.71
C GLU A 210 -23.73 -22.81 -14.88
N ILE A 211 -24.55 -23.84 -14.92
CA ILE A 211 -26.00 -23.74 -14.92
C ILE A 211 -26.52 -24.11 -13.53
N ALA A 212 -27.06 -23.14 -12.82
CA ALA A 212 -27.48 -23.29 -11.44
C ALA A 212 -28.40 -24.45 -11.17
N ALA A 213 -28.12 -25.25 -10.15
CA ALA A 213 -28.98 -26.29 -9.59
C ALA A 213 -29.40 -27.40 -10.60
N ASN A 214 -28.55 -27.70 -11.59
CA ASN A 214 -28.81 -28.80 -12.53
C ASN A 214 -28.15 -30.13 -12.10
N GLY A 215 -27.31 -30.10 -11.05
CA GLY A 215 -26.62 -31.26 -10.50
C GLY A 215 -25.47 -31.77 -11.38
N ARG A 216 -24.96 -30.93 -12.26
CA ARG A 216 -23.85 -31.24 -13.17
C ARG A 216 -22.71 -30.26 -12.96
N ASP A 217 -21.53 -30.70 -13.32
CA ASP A 217 -20.33 -29.91 -13.55
C ASP A 217 -20.37 -29.58 -15.07
N ASP A 218 -20.82 -28.37 -15.41
CA ASP A 218 -21.07 -27.97 -16.81
C ASP A 218 -19.78 -27.52 -17.53
N ASP A 219 -18.74 -27.10 -16.79
CA ASP A 219 -17.45 -26.71 -17.33
C ASP A 219 -16.34 -27.78 -17.18
N GLY A 220 -16.62 -28.86 -16.44
CA GLY A 220 -15.77 -30.03 -16.36
C GLY A 220 -14.53 -29.85 -15.46
N ASP A 221 -14.58 -28.89 -14.54
CA ASP A 221 -13.48 -28.56 -13.64
C ASP A 221 -13.45 -29.41 -12.35
N GLY A 222 -14.48 -30.21 -12.12
CA GLY A 222 -14.63 -31.10 -10.96
C GLY A 222 -15.47 -30.55 -9.82
N TYR A 223 -16.12 -29.39 -10.00
CA TYR A 223 -16.96 -28.75 -9.01
C TYR A 223 -18.38 -28.56 -9.52
N VAL A 224 -19.34 -29.34 -9.00
CA VAL A 224 -20.72 -29.35 -9.42
C VAL A 224 -21.50 -28.15 -8.89
N ASP A 225 -22.25 -27.45 -9.76
CA ASP A 225 -23.10 -26.30 -9.42
C ASP A 225 -22.38 -25.17 -8.67
N ASP A 226 -21.14 -24.85 -8.98
CA ASP A 226 -20.29 -23.87 -8.28
C ASP A 226 -20.53 -22.41 -8.72
N VAL A 227 -21.78 -22.07 -8.92
CA VAL A 227 -22.22 -20.79 -9.51
C VAL A 227 -21.69 -19.53 -8.82
N ASN A 228 -21.57 -19.53 -7.48
CA ASN A 228 -21.02 -18.40 -6.73
C ASN A 228 -19.70 -18.73 -6.02
N GLY A 229 -19.10 -19.86 -6.36
CA GLY A 229 -17.98 -20.48 -5.71
C GLY A 229 -18.35 -21.81 -5.07
N TYR A 230 -17.54 -22.34 -4.14
CA TYR A 230 -17.66 -23.72 -3.70
C TYR A 230 -17.50 -23.92 -2.20
N ASP A 231 -18.21 -24.91 -1.64
CA ASP A 231 -18.04 -25.39 -0.27
C ASP A 231 -17.09 -26.60 -0.23
N PHE A 232 -15.83 -26.37 0.05
CA PHE A 232 -14.79 -27.40 0.17
C PHE A 232 -14.95 -28.27 1.41
N VAL A 233 -15.66 -27.77 2.44
CA VAL A 233 -15.92 -28.52 3.69
C VAL A 233 -16.92 -29.63 3.47
N SER A 234 -17.95 -29.38 2.64
CA SER A 234 -19.06 -30.31 2.38
C SER A 234 -19.02 -30.90 0.95
N GLY A 235 -18.15 -30.41 0.07
CA GLY A 235 -18.04 -30.88 -1.32
C GLY A 235 -19.28 -30.56 -2.17
N ARG A 236 -19.72 -29.27 -2.20
CA ARG A 236 -20.93 -28.86 -2.93
C ARG A 236 -20.86 -27.41 -3.42
N GLY A 237 -21.64 -27.07 -4.43
CA GLY A 237 -21.72 -25.75 -5.05
C GLY A 237 -22.44 -24.66 -4.25
N ASP A 238 -22.83 -24.90 -3.00
CA ASP A 238 -23.45 -23.89 -2.13
C ASP A 238 -22.48 -23.43 -1.03
N PRO A 239 -21.71 -22.32 -1.24
CA PRO A 239 -20.75 -21.81 -0.27
C PRO A 239 -21.38 -20.94 0.82
N SER A 240 -22.68 -21.07 1.07
CA SER A 240 -23.36 -20.38 2.17
C SER A 240 -22.78 -20.80 3.53
N PRO A 241 -22.85 -19.91 4.55
CA PRO A 241 -22.39 -20.23 5.89
C PRO A 241 -23.11 -21.42 6.51
N ALA A 242 -22.50 -22.07 7.49
CA ALA A 242 -23.12 -23.15 8.24
C ALA A 242 -24.49 -22.71 8.79
N ARG A 243 -25.48 -23.64 8.83
CA ARG A 243 -26.84 -23.35 9.31
C ARG A 243 -26.93 -22.98 10.78
N SER A 244 -25.92 -23.34 11.57
CA SER A 244 -25.83 -23.05 13.01
C SER A 244 -24.38 -22.85 13.44
N GLY A 245 -24.15 -22.10 14.51
CA GLY A 245 -22.86 -21.75 15.07
C GLY A 245 -22.77 -20.25 15.35
N GLU A 246 -22.01 -19.85 16.37
CA GLU A 246 -21.89 -18.44 16.78
C GLU A 246 -21.05 -17.61 15.81
N GLU A 247 -20.04 -18.20 15.15
CA GLU A 247 -19.09 -17.49 14.28
C GLU A 247 -19.35 -17.67 12.78
N ARG A 248 -20.57 -18.10 12.41
CA ARG A 248 -20.92 -18.46 11.02
C ARG A 248 -21.01 -17.30 10.02
N TRP A 249 -20.77 -16.07 10.44
CA TRP A 249 -20.89 -14.89 9.59
C TRP A 249 -19.55 -14.21 9.31
N HIS A 250 -18.44 -14.86 9.65
CA HIS A 250 -17.13 -14.27 9.54
C HIS A 250 -16.77 -13.95 8.07
N GLY A 251 -16.90 -14.89 7.15
CA GLY A 251 -16.67 -14.66 5.71
C GLY A 251 -17.68 -13.68 5.09
N THR A 252 -18.92 -13.64 5.61
CA THR A 252 -19.90 -12.62 5.22
C THR A 252 -19.45 -11.21 5.63
N HIS A 253 -18.94 -11.07 6.86
CA HIS A 253 -18.42 -9.81 7.38
C HIS A 253 -17.19 -9.34 6.59
N VAL A 254 -16.27 -10.24 6.32
CA VAL A 254 -15.11 -10.02 5.44
C VAL A 254 -15.54 -9.54 4.05
N SER A 255 -16.51 -10.21 3.45
CA SER A 255 -17.03 -9.87 2.11
C SER A 255 -17.63 -8.47 2.06
N GLY A 256 -18.38 -8.05 3.10
CA GLY A 256 -18.95 -6.71 3.17
C GLY A 256 -17.89 -5.61 3.24
N THR A 257 -16.80 -5.83 3.98
CA THR A 257 -15.68 -4.89 4.03
C THR A 257 -14.99 -4.75 2.67
N ILE A 258 -14.82 -5.84 1.91
CA ILE A 258 -14.23 -5.80 0.56
C ILE A 258 -15.15 -5.07 -0.41
N GLY A 259 -16.45 -5.43 -0.40
CA GLY A 259 -17.33 -5.08 -1.50
C GLY A 259 -18.83 -5.18 -1.22
N ALA A 260 -19.30 -4.67 -0.06
CA ALA A 260 -20.72 -4.34 0.04
C ALA A 260 -21.06 -3.30 -1.04
N ALA A 261 -22.21 -3.48 -1.72
CA ALA A 261 -22.61 -2.67 -2.85
C ALA A 261 -22.86 -1.21 -2.42
N GLY A 262 -22.00 -0.29 -2.83
CA GLY A 262 -22.13 1.12 -2.47
C GLY A 262 -23.17 1.85 -3.33
N ASP A 263 -23.66 3.00 -2.83
CA ASP A 263 -24.61 3.91 -3.46
C ASP A 263 -25.98 3.25 -3.78
N ASN A 264 -26.40 2.34 -2.90
CA ASN A 264 -27.63 1.57 -3.03
C ASN A 264 -28.73 1.96 -2.03
N ARG A 265 -28.47 2.92 -1.13
CA ARG A 265 -29.38 3.44 -0.08
C ARG A 265 -29.63 2.48 1.08
N ILE A 266 -28.97 1.35 1.13
CA ILE A 266 -29.12 0.38 2.22
C ILE A 266 -27.78 0.15 2.90
N GLY A 267 -27.79 -0.30 4.13
CA GLY A 267 -26.63 -0.81 4.87
C GLY A 267 -25.37 0.01 4.78
N ILE A 268 -24.34 -0.60 4.23
CA ILE A 268 -22.96 -0.09 4.21
C ILE A 268 -22.39 -0.07 2.79
N SER A 269 -21.27 0.60 2.62
CA SER A 269 -20.41 0.48 1.44
C SER A 269 -19.15 -0.32 1.78
N GLY A 270 -18.71 -1.20 0.93
CA GLY A 270 -17.38 -1.79 0.97
C GLY A 270 -16.32 -0.81 0.44
N VAL A 271 -15.04 -1.20 0.49
CA VAL A 271 -13.96 -0.47 -0.17
C VAL A 271 -14.24 -0.33 -1.67
N ASN A 272 -14.83 -1.36 -2.28
CA ASN A 272 -15.36 -1.33 -3.64
C ASN A 272 -16.89 -1.29 -3.61
N TRP A 273 -17.51 -0.38 -4.37
CA TRP A 273 -18.97 -0.42 -4.59
C TRP A 273 -19.36 -1.49 -5.60
N LYS A 274 -18.41 -1.84 -6.48
CA LYS A 274 -18.57 -2.84 -7.55
C LYS A 274 -17.32 -3.72 -7.58
N VAL A 275 -17.50 -5.03 -7.41
CA VAL A 275 -16.42 -6.04 -7.43
C VAL A 275 -17.08 -7.41 -7.63
N ALA A 276 -16.37 -8.44 -8.03
CA ALA A 276 -16.86 -9.81 -7.98
C ALA A 276 -16.35 -10.52 -6.73
N LEU A 277 -17.23 -10.88 -5.81
CA LEU A 277 -16.93 -11.62 -4.58
C LEU A 277 -17.13 -13.11 -4.81
N MET A 278 -16.05 -13.87 -4.93
CA MET A 278 -16.07 -15.34 -5.08
C MET A 278 -16.06 -15.98 -3.69
N ALA A 279 -17.15 -16.66 -3.35
CA ALA A 279 -17.33 -17.27 -2.04
C ALA A 279 -16.71 -18.67 -1.99
N LEU A 280 -15.69 -18.88 -1.16
CA LEU A 280 -14.99 -20.17 -1.02
C LEU A 280 -15.04 -20.62 0.43
N ARG A 281 -15.99 -21.50 0.74
CA ARG A 281 -16.15 -22.05 2.08
C ARG A 281 -15.15 -23.17 2.30
N ALA A 282 -14.05 -22.89 3.01
CA ALA A 282 -13.01 -23.85 3.36
C ALA A 282 -12.78 -23.96 4.88
N ILE A 283 -13.57 -23.20 5.66
CA ILE A 283 -13.54 -23.23 7.13
C ILE A 283 -14.89 -23.74 7.64
N GLY A 284 -14.83 -24.84 8.36
CA GLY A 284 -15.99 -25.44 9.02
C GLY A 284 -15.99 -25.15 10.53
N PRO A 285 -16.99 -25.67 11.27
CA PRO A 285 -17.11 -25.44 12.72
C PRO A 285 -15.92 -25.91 13.57
N ARG A 286 -15.02 -26.71 13.00
CA ARG A 286 -13.80 -27.21 13.63
C ARG A 286 -12.53 -26.59 13.07
N GLY A 287 -12.63 -25.47 12.36
CA GLY A 287 -11.55 -24.81 11.64
C GLY A 287 -11.40 -25.28 10.18
N GLY A 288 -10.43 -24.71 9.49
CA GLY A 288 -10.08 -25.04 8.11
C GLY A 288 -9.03 -26.16 8.04
N ARG A 289 -9.27 -27.14 7.19
CA ARG A 289 -8.28 -28.18 6.88
C ARG A 289 -7.31 -27.67 5.83
N SER A 290 -6.03 -28.01 5.98
CA SER A 290 -4.99 -27.51 5.08
C SER A 290 -5.14 -27.96 3.61
N ASP A 291 -5.73 -29.12 3.37
CA ASP A 291 -6.06 -29.63 2.05
C ASP A 291 -7.23 -28.84 1.40
N ASP A 292 -8.29 -28.56 2.16
CA ASP A 292 -9.43 -27.77 1.71
C ASP A 292 -9.01 -26.31 1.42
N LEU A 293 -8.23 -25.71 2.31
CA LEU A 293 -7.69 -24.36 2.13
C LEU A 293 -6.76 -24.26 0.90
N ALA A 294 -5.91 -25.27 0.66
CA ALA A 294 -5.03 -25.29 -0.50
C ALA A 294 -5.85 -25.43 -1.80
N ARG A 295 -6.87 -26.31 -1.82
CA ARG A 295 -7.77 -26.47 -2.98
C ARG A 295 -8.57 -25.20 -3.26
N ALA A 296 -9.05 -24.52 -2.22
CA ALA A 296 -9.78 -23.25 -2.37
C ALA A 296 -8.90 -22.15 -2.97
N ILE A 297 -7.61 -22.08 -2.60
CA ILE A 297 -6.64 -21.15 -3.19
C ILE A 297 -6.42 -21.48 -4.68
N ASP A 298 -6.23 -22.77 -5.03
CA ASP A 298 -6.03 -23.18 -6.41
C ASP A 298 -7.29 -22.90 -7.25
N TYR A 299 -8.45 -23.24 -6.75
CA TYR A 299 -9.73 -22.91 -7.38
C TYR A 299 -9.87 -21.42 -7.69
N ALA A 300 -9.57 -20.56 -6.70
CA ALA A 300 -9.60 -19.10 -6.89
C ALA A 300 -8.69 -18.65 -8.05
N VAL A 301 -7.50 -19.23 -8.14
CA VAL A 301 -6.52 -18.92 -9.20
C VAL A 301 -7.02 -19.39 -10.57
N ASP A 302 -7.58 -20.59 -10.66
CA ASP A 302 -8.03 -21.18 -11.92
C ASP A 302 -9.29 -20.48 -12.45
N HIS A 303 -10.12 -19.93 -11.55
CA HIS A 303 -11.31 -19.11 -11.89
C HIS A 303 -11.02 -17.59 -11.97
N GLY A 304 -9.75 -17.20 -12.11
CA GLY A 304 -9.36 -15.85 -12.47
C GLY A 304 -9.44 -14.81 -11.36
N ALA A 305 -9.43 -15.21 -10.10
CA ALA A 305 -9.29 -14.26 -9.00
C ALA A 305 -7.99 -13.45 -9.11
N ARG A 306 -8.08 -12.14 -8.90
CA ARG A 306 -6.91 -11.26 -8.78
C ARG A 306 -6.39 -11.19 -7.36
N VAL A 307 -7.28 -11.37 -6.37
CA VAL A 307 -6.96 -11.32 -4.95
C VAL A 307 -7.56 -12.52 -4.25
N VAL A 308 -6.80 -13.15 -3.38
CA VAL A 308 -7.29 -14.13 -2.39
C VAL A 308 -7.21 -13.48 -1.02
N ASN A 309 -8.35 -13.32 -0.36
CA ASN A 309 -8.43 -12.89 1.02
C ASN A 309 -8.41 -14.09 1.97
N ALA A 310 -7.44 -14.12 2.88
CA ALA A 310 -7.24 -15.14 3.90
C ALA A 310 -7.32 -14.49 5.29
N SER A 311 -8.55 -14.31 5.79
CA SER A 311 -8.81 -13.76 7.12
C SER A 311 -8.71 -14.83 8.22
N TRP A 312 -7.77 -15.75 8.08
CA TRP A 312 -7.51 -16.88 8.98
C TRP A 312 -6.02 -17.13 9.14
N GLY A 313 -5.67 -17.84 10.18
CA GLY A 313 -4.29 -18.20 10.47
C GLY A 313 -4.17 -19.10 11.70
N GLY A 314 -2.92 -19.38 12.07
CA GLY A 314 -2.61 -20.28 13.18
C GLY A 314 -2.29 -21.69 12.70
N GLY A 315 -2.29 -22.64 13.65
CA GLY A 315 -1.94 -24.03 13.35
C GLY A 315 -0.47 -24.23 12.95
N GLY A 316 -0.19 -25.37 12.38
CA GLY A 316 1.13 -25.71 11.86
C GLY A 316 1.41 -25.10 10.48
N ARG A 317 2.68 -24.95 10.14
CA ARG A 317 3.10 -24.53 8.79
C ARG A 317 2.77 -25.62 7.76
N SER A 318 1.77 -25.42 6.93
CA SER A 318 1.37 -26.35 5.87
C SER A 318 2.17 -26.12 4.59
N ILE A 319 2.82 -27.17 4.10
CA ILE A 319 3.51 -27.13 2.80
C ILE A 319 2.48 -27.00 1.66
N ALA A 320 1.34 -27.69 1.75
CA ALA A 320 0.30 -27.64 0.71
C ALA A 320 -0.22 -26.20 0.51
N ILE A 321 -0.54 -25.49 1.58
CA ILE A 321 -0.97 -24.09 1.52
C ILE A 321 0.15 -23.20 0.97
N ALA A 322 1.40 -23.36 1.45
CA ALA A 322 2.52 -22.56 0.96
C ALA A 322 2.77 -22.77 -0.56
N GLN A 323 2.62 -24.00 -1.05
CA GLN A 323 2.72 -24.31 -2.47
C GLN A 323 1.56 -23.72 -3.29
N ALA A 324 0.32 -23.74 -2.77
CA ALA A 324 -0.83 -23.09 -3.41
C ALA A 324 -0.61 -21.57 -3.53
N ILE A 325 -0.12 -20.90 -2.46
CA ILE A 325 0.29 -19.50 -2.49
C ILE A 325 1.37 -19.25 -3.54
N GLY A 326 2.35 -20.14 -3.67
CA GLY A 326 3.39 -20.07 -4.71
C GLY A 326 2.82 -20.23 -6.13
N ARG A 327 1.80 -21.08 -6.33
CA ARG A 327 1.09 -21.17 -7.62
C ARG A 327 0.32 -19.90 -7.93
N ALA A 328 -0.37 -19.32 -6.93
CA ALA A 328 -1.03 -18.03 -7.04
C ALA A 328 -0.06 -16.90 -7.44
N ALA A 329 1.15 -16.89 -6.86
CA ALA A 329 2.20 -15.94 -7.22
C ALA A 329 2.58 -16.00 -8.71
N ARG A 330 2.77 -17.21 -9.25
CA ARG A 330 3.12 -17.41 -10.67
C ARG A 330 2.02 -16.96 -11.64
N ARG A 331 0.77 -16.93 -11.18
CA ARG A 331 -0.40 -16.44 -11.94
C ARG A 331 -0.70 -14.97 -11.68
N GLY A 332 0.15 -14.26 -10.93
CA GLY A 332 -0.03 -12.85 -10.61
C GLY A 332 -1.17 -12.55 -9.63
N VAL A 333 -1.57 -13.52 -8.82
CA VAL A 333 -2.66 -13.38 -7.84
C VAL A 333 -2.10 -12.93 -6.49
N LEU A 334 -2.64 -11.84 -5.95
CA LEU A 334 -2.28 -11.32 -4.63
C LEU A 334 -2.91 -12.18 -3.54
N PHE A 335 -2.14 -12.53 -2.52
CA PHE A 335 -2.59 -13.24 -1.33
C PHE A 335 -2.52 -12.32 -0.12
N VAL A 336 -3.67 -11.89 0.39
CA VAL A 336 -3.78 -10.99 1.54
C VAL A 336 -4.13 -11.79 2.78
N ALA A 337 -3.28 -11.77 3.80
CA ALA A 337 -3.43 -12.62 4.97
C ALA A 337 -3.44 -11.83 6.28
N ALA A 338 -4.37 -12.16 7.17
CA ALA A 338 -4.45 -11.64 8.52
C ALA A 338 -3.22 -12.05 9.35
N ALA A 339 -2.60 -11.08 10.06
CA ALA A 339 -1.35 -11.31 10.79
C ALA A 339 -1.52 -12.19 12.03
N GLY A 340 -2.74 -12.31 12.57
CA GLY A 340 -3.05 -13.02 13.83
C GLY A 340 -3.34 -12.07 14.98
N ASN A 341 -4.01 -12.60 16.03
CA ASN A 341 -4.62 -11.82 17.11
C ASN A 341 -4.06 -12.14 18.50
N ASP A 342 -2.82 -12.62 18.59
CA ASP A 342 -2.19 -13.08 19.84
C ASP A 342 -1.26 -12.03 20.46
N GLY A 343 -1.15 -10.81 19.86
CA GLY A 343 -0.17 -9.79 20.25
C GLY A 343 1.28 -10.24 20.05
N ALA A 344 1.51 -11.27 19.26
CA ALA A 344 2.81 -11.88 19.02
C ALA A 344 3.77 -10.91 18.28
N SER A 345 5.08 -11.19 18.37
CA SER A 345 6.12 -10.36 17.75
C SER A 345 6.24 -10.52 16.24
N SER A 346 5.57 -11.52 15.65
CA SER A 346 5.59 -11.81 14.20
C SER A 346 4.23 -12.31 13.72
N PRO A 347 3.93 -12.17 12.42
CA PRO A 347 2.72 -12.71 11.83
C PRO A 347 2.65 -14.24 11.95
N SER A 348 1.44 -14.76 12.14
CA SER A 348 1.15 -16.20 12.11
C SER A 348 1.16 -16.74 10.67
N PHE A 349 1.24 -18.05 10.49
CA PHE A 349 1.02 -18.69 9.19
C PHE A 349 -0.47 -18.59 8.82
N PRO A 350 -0.84 -18.27 7.54
CA PRO A 350 0.01 -18.14 6.35
C PRO A 350 0.58 -16.73 6.10
N ALA A 351 0.25 -15.72 6.89
CA ALA A 351 0.73 -14.34 6.72
C ALA A 351 2.27 -14.22 6.84
N SER A 352 2.92 -15.21 7.48
CA SER A 352 4.39 -15.31 7.59
C SER A 352 5.06 -16.01 6.40
N VAL A 353 4.31 -16.41 5.37
CA VAL A 353 4.91 -17.00 4.15
C VAL A 353 5.69 -15.92 3.42
N ASP A 354 6.97 -16.18 3.19
CA ASP A 354 7.83 -15.31 2.41
C ASP A 354 7.64 -15.60 0.92
N ALA A 355 6.71 -14.88 0.31
CA ALA A 355 6.41 -14.98 -1.11
C ALA A 355 6.05 -13.60 -1.67
N PRO A 356 6.40 -13.32 -2.94
CA PRO A 356 6.25 -11.98 -3.51
C PRO A 356 4.80 -11.50 -3.61
N ASN A 357 3.84 -12.42 -3.57
CA ASN A 357 2.41 -12.11 -3.62
C ASN A 357 1.75 -12.06 -2.26
N VAL A 358 2.45 -12.27 -1.16
CA VAL A 358 1.86 -12.21 0.19
C VAL A 358 1.91 -10.79 0.74
N LEU A 359 0.75 -10.28 1.18
CA LEU A 359 0.62 -9.11 2.03
C LEU A 359 0.08 -9.53 3.39
N SER A 360 0.92 -9.49 4.41
CA SER A 360 0.52 -9.68 5.81
C SER A 360 -0.08 -8.39 6.37
N VAL A 361 -1.25 -8.48 7.02
CA VAL A 361 -2.03 -7.34 7.46
C VAL A 361 -2.26 -7.38 8.97
N GLY A 362 -1.74 -6.38 9.68
CA GLY A 362 -2.04 -6.11 11.08
C GLY A 362 -3.29 -5.24 11.24
N ALA A 363 -3.81 -5.16 12.46
CA ALA A 363 -4.99 -4.36 12.78
C ALA A 363 -4.62 -3.08 13.53
N PHE A 364 -5.21 -1.93 13.14
CA PHE A 364 -5.17 -0.72 13.96
C PHE A 364 -6.59 -0.24 14.30
N GLY A 365 -6.70 0.52 15.40
CA GLY A 365 -7.97 1.05 15.88
C GLY A 365 -8.18 2.53 15.53
N PRO A 366 -9.33 3.13 15.93
CA PRO A 366 -9.67 4.54 15.65
C PRO A 366 -8.64 5.55 16.18
N SER A 367 -7.84 5.18 17.18
CA SER A 367 -6.73 6.01 17.68
C SER A 367 -5.53 6.08 16.72
N GLY A 368 -5.55 5.37 15.61
CA GLY A 368 -4.45 5.26 14.66
C GLY A 368 -3.27 4.42 15.16
N ARG A 369 -3.41 3.70 16.27
CA ARG A 369 -2.38 2.82 16.85
C ARG A 369 -2.68 1.36 16.53
N LEU A 370 -1.61 0.55 16.42
CA LEU A 370 -1.75 -0.90 16.30
C LEU A 370 -2.56 -1.44 17.48
N ALA A 371 -3.54 -2.29 17.18
CA ALA A 371 -4.39 -2.91 18.21
C ALA A 371 -3.54 -3.83 19.12
N PRO A 372 -3.80 -3.87 20.43
CA PRO A 372 -3.01 -4.67 21.36
C PRO A 372 -2.98 -6.17 21.01
N PHE A 373 -4.06 -6.69 20.46
CA PHE A 373 -4.16 -8.08 20.03
C PHE A 373 -3.42 -8.36 18.72
N SER A 374 -3.18 -7.34 17.87
CA SER A 374 -2.58 -7.54 16.55
C SER A 374 -1.15 -8.06 16.66
N ASN A 375 -0.84 -9.13 15.95
CA ASN A 375 0.53 -9.58 15.78
C ASN A 375 1.35 -8.50 15.06
N ARG A 376 2.59 -8.33 15.50
CA ARG A 376 3.53 -7.30 15.00
C ARG A 376 4.29 -7.80 13.77
N GLY A 377 5.04 -6.90 13.13
CA GLY A 377 5.90 -7.24 11.99
C GLY A 377 5.16 -7.58 10.71
N ALA A 378 3.85 -7.34 10.65
CA ALA A 378 3.09 -7.40 9.39
C ALA A 378 3.62 -6.36 8.39
N LEU A 379 3.50 -6.63 7.10
CA LEU A 379 3.93 -5.69 6.07
C LEU A 379 3.18 -4.36 6.18
N VAL A 380 1.87 -4.42 6.32
CA VAL A 380 1.01 -3.24 6.49
C VAL A 380 0.01 -3.46 7.63
N ALA A 381 -0.71 -2.41 8.02
CA ALA A 381 -1.89 -2.51 8.87
C ALA A 381 -3.07 -1.77 8.25
N ALA A 382 -4.27 -2.25 8.58
CA ALA A 382 -5.53 -1.64 8.17
C ALA A 382 -6.51 -1.57 9.36
N PRO A 383 -7.66 -0.87 9.24
CA PRO A 383 -8.66 -0.82 10.29
C PRO A 383 -9.14 -2.22 10.70
N GLY A 384 -9.09 -2.52 12.00
CA GLY A 384 -9.45 -3.86 12.50
C GLY A 384 -10.09 -3.86 13.88
N VAL A 385 -10.57 -2.70 14.36
CA VAL A 385 -11.25 -2.58 15.67
C VAL A 385 -12.61 -1.93 15.49
N GLY A 386 -13.67 -2.58 15.94
CA GLY A 386 -15.04 -2.08 15.82
C GLY A 386 -15.50 -1.92 14.37
N ILE A 387 -15.09 -2.80 13.49
CA ILE A 387 -15.40 -2.73 12.06
C ILE A 387 -16.81 -3.20 11.81
N LEU A 388 -17.66 -2.28 11.36
CA LEU A 388 -19.02 -2.58 10.97
C LEU A 388 -19.06 -3.21 9.57
N SER A 389 -19.69 -4.37 9.45
CA SER A 389 -19.89 -5.04 8.16
C SER A 389 -21.11 -5.95 8.17
N THR A 390 -21.37 -6.59 7.03
CA THR A 390 -22.52 -7.50 6.78
C THR A 390 -22.39 -8.79 7.59
N THR A 391 -23.52 -9.32 8.07
CA THR A 391 -23.60 -10.60 8.80
C THR A 391 -24.76 -11.45 8.28
N ALA A 392 -25.75 -11.76 9.09
CA ALA A 392 -26.96 -12.44 8.62
C ALA A 392 -27.67 -11.61 7.56
N PRO A 393 -28.47 -12.20 6.67
CA PRO A 393 -29.18 -11.48 5.61
C PRO A 393 -29.89 -10.22 6.11
N GLY A 394 -29.45 -9.05 5.61
CA GLY A 394 -29.95 -7.73 6.01
C GLY A 394 -29.47 -7.25 7.38
N GLN A 395 -28.53 -7.90 8.03
CA GLN A 395 -27.96 -7.51 9.33
C GLN A 395 -26.50 -7.08 9.21
N TYR A 396 -26.05 -6.27 10.18
CA TYR A 396 -24.71 -5.67 10.22
C TYR A 396 -24.22 -5.62 11.66
N GLU A 397 -23.02 -6.11 11.90
CA GLU A 397 -22.40 -6.17 13.23
C GLU A 397 -20.99 -5.62 13.23
N ARG A 398 -20.45 -5.34 14.43
CA ARG A 398 -19.08 -4.87 14.60
C ARG A 398 -18.19 -5.99 15.11
N TYR A 399 -17.11 -6.27 14.38
CA TYR A 399 -16.11 -7.25 14.77
C TYR A 399 -14.74 -6.61 14.96
N ASP A 400 -13.90 -7.27 15.73
CA ASP A 400 -12.50 -6.92 15.99
C ASP A 400 -11.59 -8.04 15.46
N GLY A 401 -10.45 -7.68 14.89
CA GLY A 401 -9.47 -8.67 14.46
C GLY A 401 -8.61 -8.20 13.28
N THR A 402 -7.46 -8.84 13.10
CA THR A 402 -6.69 -8.76 11.85
C THR A 402 -7.47 -9.36 10.68
N SER A 403 -8.47 -10.20 10.97
CA SER A 403 -9.45 -10.71 10.01
C SER A 403 -10.31 -9.61 9.38
N MET A 404 -10.57 -8.50 10.10
CA MET A 404 -11.31 -7.34 9.60
C MET A 404 -10.38 -6.32 8.93
N ALA A 405 -9.09 -6.37 9.25
CA ALA A 405 -8.08 -5.54 8.61
C ALA A 405 -7.69 -6.07 7.22
N ALA A 406 -7.51 -7.37 7.05
CA ALA A 406 -7.15 -7.99 5.77
C ALA A 406 -8.11 -7.61 4.62
N PRO A 407 -9.46 -7.66 4.77
CA PRO A 407 -10.37 -7.31 3.69
C PRO A 407 -10.30 -5.85 3.26
N HIS A 408 -9.90 -4.90 4.11
CA HIS A 408 -9.63 -3.54 3.67
C HIS A 408 -8.49 -3.50 2.64
N VAL A 409 -7.42 -4.29 2.84
CA VAL A 409 -6.29 -4.38 1.91
C VAL A 409 -6.66 -5.15 0.65
N SER A 410 -7.47 -6.21 0.77
CA SER A 410 -7.99 -6.96 -0.39
C SER A 410 -8.88 -6.07 -1.26
N GLY A 411 -9.77 -5.29 -0.63
CA GLY A 411 -10.60 -4.30 -1.31
C GLY A 411 -9.78 -3.19 -1.96
N MET A 412 -8.76 -2.67 -1.25
CA MET A 412 -7.82 -1.70 -1.80
C MET A 412 -7.13 -2.21 -3.06
N ALA A 413 -6.60 -3.43 -3.04
CA ALA A 413 -5.96 -4.02 -4.20
C ALA A 413 -6.92 -4.18 -5.38
N ALA A 414 -8.15 -4.61 -5.13
CA ALA A 414 -9.19 -4.73 -6.16
C ALA A 414 -9.55 -3.37 -6.76
N LEU A 415 -9.65 -2.32 -5.94
CA LEU A 415 -9.94 -0.97 -6.39
C LEU A 415 -8.81 -0.39 -7.26
N LEU A 416 -7.55 -0.66 -6.89
CA LEU A 416 -6.39 -0.28 -7.68
C LEU A 416 -6.38 -0.98 -9.04
N TRP A 417 -6.68 -2.29 -9.11
CA TRP A 417 -6.83 -2.99 -10.39
C TRP A 417 -8.02 -2.50 -11.20
N ALA A 418 -9.11 -2.06 -10.55
CA ALA A 418 -10.24 -1.47 -11.26
C ALA A 418 -9.88 -0.14 -11.93
N ALA A 419 -8.98 0.65 -11.31
CA ALA A 419 -8.46 1.89 -11.90
C ALA A 419 -7.44 1.63 -13.01
N ARG A 420 -6.67 0.54 -12.90
CA ARG A 420 -5.61 0.18 -13.84
C ARG A 420 -5.58 -1.33 -14.08
N PRO A 421 -6.45 -1.85 -14.95
CA PRO A 421 -6.64 -3.29 -15.16
C PRO A 421 -5.39 -4.02 -15.69
N GLU A 422 -4.53 -3.32 -16.43
CA GLU A 422 -3.27 -3.82 -16.99
C GLU A 422 -2.13 -3.86 -15.98
N ALA A 423 -2.26 -3.24 -14.81
CA ALA A 423 -1.21 -3.26 -13.78
C ALA A 423 -0.91 -4.70 -13.35
N ASN A 424 0.36 -5.03 -13.24
CA ASN A 424 0.79 -6.33 -12.75
C ASN A 424 0.76 -6.39 -11.21
N LEU A 425 0.98 -7.58 -10.66
CA LEU A 425 1.00 -7.80 -9.21
C LEU A 425 2.03 -6.92 -8.48
N ALA A 426 3.22 -6.73 -9.09
CA ALA A 426 4.28 -5.94 -8.47
C ALA A 426 3.91 -4.45 -8.40
N ASP A 427 3.26 -3.91 -9.44
CA ASP A 427 2.79 -2.53 -9.47
C ASP A 427 1.77 -2.25 -8.34
N ILE A 428 0.77 -3.13 -8.21
CA ILE A 428 -0.26 -3.02 -7.17
C ILE A 428 0.37 -3.13 -5.78
N ARG A 429 1.22 -4.13 -5.58
CA ARG A 429 1.91 -4.33 -4.31
C ARG A 429 2.81 -3.14 -3.95
N GLN A 430 3.55 -2.61 -4.92
CA GLN A 430 4.40 -1.44 -4.74
C GLN A 430 3.56 -0.20 -4.38
N ALA A 431 2.45 0.05 -5.10
CA ALA A 431 1.55 1.16 -4.79
C ALA A 431 1.03 1.08 -3.34
N ILE A 432 0.63 -0.11 -2.88
CA ILE A 432 0.18 -0.32 -1.49
C ILE A 432 1.29 -0.05 -0.48
N LEU A 433 2.49 -0.60 -0.71
CA LEU A 433 3.59 -0.53 0.27
C LEU A 433 4.22 0.86 0.35
N SER A 434 4.43 1.53 -0.81
CA SER A 434 5.08 2.84 -0.86
C SER A 434 4.18 3.98 -0.36
N SER A 435 2.87 3.82 -0.47
CA SER A 435 1.89 4.83 0.00
C SER A 435 1.55 4.71 1.48
N ALA A 436 2.00 3.64 2.15
CA ALA A 436 1.67 3.38 3.54
C ALA A 436 2.29 4.46 4.47
N VAL A 437 1.49 4.93 5.44
CA VAL A 437 1.93 5.89 6.45
C VAL A 437 2.57 5.15 7.62
N PRO A 438 3.77 5.55 8.09
CA PRO A 438 4.47 4.86 9.16
C PRO A 438 3.61 4.55 10.38
N LEU A 439 3.66 3.30 10.85
CA LEU A 439 2.98 2.84 12.05
C LEU A 439 3.88 1.87 12.83
N THR A 440 4.17 2.20 14.09
CA THR A 440 4.99 1.37 14.96
C THR A 440 4.39 -0.03 15.11
N GLY A 441 5.19 -1.06 14.89
CA GLY A 441 4.79 -2.46 14.98
C GLY A 441 4.47 -3.10 13.63
N THR A 442 4.55 -2.37 12.53
CA THR A 442 4.48 -2.86 11.16
C THR A 442 5.79 -2.58 10.42
N ARG A 443 5.98 -3.18 9.24
CA ARG A 443 7.16 -2.93 8.41
C ARG A 443 7.04 -1.66 7.56
N ASN A 444 5.91 -1.45 6.89
CA ASN A 444 5.69 -0.31 6.00
C ASN A 444 4.74 0.75 6.60
N GLY A 445 3.77 0.35 7.42
CA GLY A 445 2.84 1.30 8.02
C GLY A 445 1.36 0.92 7.86
N ARG A 446 0.48 1.91 7.99
CA ARG A 446 -0.96 1.78 7.75
C ARG A 446 -1.29 2.16 6.31
N VAL A 447 -2.19 1.41 5.70
CA VAL A 447 -2.59 1.63 4.31
C VAL A 447 -3.37 2.94 4.11
N GLN A 448 -3.21 3.52 2.90
CA GLN A 448 -3.92 4.72 2.44
C GLN A 448 -4.31 4.52 0.96
N VAL A 449 -5.60 4.31 0.72
CA VAL A 449 -6.10 3.93 -0.62
C VAL A 449 -5.95 5.08 -1.61
N GLY A 450 -6.31 6.31 -1.21
CA GLY A 450 -6.15 7.50 -2.06
C GLY A 450 -4.71 7.73 -2.49
N ARG A 451 -3.76 7.63 -1.55
CA ARG A 451 -2.32 7.75 -1.85
C ARG A 451 -1.82 6.64 -2.78
N ALA A 452 -2.28 5.40 -2.59
CA ALA A 452 -1.88 4.30 -3.46
C ALA A 452 -2.48 4.45 -4.85
N MET A 453 -3.70 4.96 -4.94
CA MET A 453 -4.35 5.28 -6.21
C MET A 453 -3.55 6.31 -6.98
N ALA A 454 -3.17 7.41 -6.32
CA ALA A 454 -2.35 8.45 -6.90
C ALA A 454 -0.98 7.92 -7.33
N ALA A 455 -0.30 7.15 -6.48
CA ALA A 455 0.97 6.53 -6.81
C ALA A 455 0.87 5.58 -8.02
N LEU A 456 -0.22 4.81 -8.11
CA LEU A 456 -0.45 3.91 -9.23
C LEU A 456 -0.75 4.68 -10.53
N LEU A 457 -1.59 5.70 -10.49
CA LEU A 457 -2.02 6.46 -11.66
C LEU A 457 -0.99 7.50 -12.10
N GLY A 458 -0.24 8.07 -11.17
CA GLY A 458 0.85 9.02 -11.42
C GLY A 458 2.10 8.37 -12.02
N HIS A 459 2.23 7.05 -11.93
CA HIS A 459 3.25 6.28 -12.64
C HIS A 459 2.60 5.67 -13.88
N PRO A 460 2.85 6.19 -15.10
CA PRO A 460 2.46 5.47 -16.31
C PRO A 460 3.07 4.07 -16.20
N GLY A 461 2.22 3.04 -16.26
CA GLY A 461 2.64 1.66 -16.12
C GLY A 461 3.79 1.36 -17.05
N THR A 462 4.82 0.82 -16.50
CA THR A 462 5.89 0.18 -17.26
C THR A 462 5.39 -1.12 -17.93
N GLY A 463 4.15 -1.10 -18.39
CA GLY A 463 3.54 -2.10 -19.26
C GLY A 463 3.95 -1.86 -20.72
N THR A 464 5.23 -1.64 -20.96
CA THR A 464 5.78 -1.74 -22.31
C THR A 464 6.56 -3.02 -22.40
N SER A 465 6.23 -3.86 -23.36
CA SER A 465 7.06 -4.98 -23.77
C SER A 465 8.50 -4.46 -23.94
N GLY A 466 9.48 -5.10 -23.28
CA GLY A 466 10.86 -4.68 -23.31
C GLY A 466 11.40 -3.98 -22.06
N ALA A 467 10.64 -3.88 -20.97
CA ALA A 467 11.11 -3.26 -19.74
C ALA A 467 12.29 -4.01 -19.10
N LEU A 468 13.24 -3.23 -18.55
CA LEU A 468 14.35 -3.79 -17.77
C LEU A 468 13.83 -4.38 -16.46
N ALA A 469 14.46 -5.45 -15.99
CA ALA A 469 14.21 -6.08 -14.70
C ALA A 469 15.52 -6.40 -13.98
N LEU A 470 15.52 -6.35 -12.65
CA LEU A 470 16.64 -6.75 -11.82
C LEU A 470 16.33 -8.06 -11.10
N SER A 471 17.34 -8.89 -10.87
CA SER A 471 17.19 -10.10 -10.05
C SER A 471 16.95 -9.78 -8.57
N ARG A 472 17.28 -8.58 -8.13
CA ARG A 472 17.02 -8.02 -6.81
C ARG A 472 16.97 -6.51 -6.91
N ASP A 473 16.20 -5.86 -6.04
CA ASP A 473 15.99 -4.41 -5.99
C ASP A 473 16.88 -3.70 -4.95
N SER A 474 17.55 -4.47 -4.09
CA SER A 474 18.43 -3.91 -3.06
C SER A 474 19.68 -4.76 -2.82
N LEU A 475 20.77 -4.11 -2.40
CA LEU A 475 22.02 -4.69 -1.96
C LEU A 475 22.38 -4.16 -0.58
N LEU A 476 22.68 -5.04 0.37
CA LEU A 476 23.16 -4.65 1.69
C LEU A 476 24.66 -5.00 1.80
N PHE A 477 25.43 -3.99 2.19
CA PHE A 477 26.86 -4.08 2.47
C PHE A 477 27.15 -3.69 3.91
N ILE A 478 28.17 -4.31 4.49
CA ILE A 478 28.70 -3.95 5.81
C ILE A 478 30.19 -3.67 5.68
N ALA A 479 30.63 -2.51 6.13
CA ALA A 479 32.03 -2.15 6.23
C ALA A 479 32.42 -2.11 7.70
N SER A 480 33.23 -3.08 8.15
CA SER A 480 33.77 -3.15 9.51
C SER A 480 35.29 -3.27 9.46
N GLY A 481 35.97 -2.49 10.30
CA GLY A 481 37.43 -2.56 10.45
C GLY A 481 38.22 -2.13 9.21
N LEU A 482 39.31 -2.84 8.92
CA LEU A 482 40.32 -2.49 7.91
C LEU A 482 39.97 -2.91 6.48
N HIS A 483 38.85 -3.61 6.26
CA HIS A 483 38.51 -4.19 4.96
C HIS A 483 37.21 -3.58 4.43
N GLY A 484 37.26 -3.06 3.20
CA GLY A 484 36.05 -2.61 2.49
C GLY A 484 35.17 -3.78 2.05
N PRO A 485 33.85 -3.53 1.83
CA PRO A 485 32.92 -4.57 1.42
C PRO A 485 33.29 -5.16 0.05
N ARG A 486 33.03 -6.47 -0.12
CA ARG A 486 33.18 -7.14 -1.42
C ARG A 486 32.10 -6.65 -2.39
N ALA A 487 32.40 -6.76 -3.68
CA ALA A 487 31.42 -6.49 -4.71
C ALA A 487 30.29 -7.55 -4.66
N GLN A 488 29.05 -7.09 -4.86
CA GLN A 488 27.90 -7.94 -5.11
C GLN A 488 27.37 -7.67 -6.51
N SER A 489 26.74 -8.68 -7.13
CA SER A 489 26.21 -8.55 -8.49
C SER A 489 24.71 -8.70 -8.52
N VAL A 490 24.06 -7.95 -9.43
CA VAL A 490 22.66 -8.06 -9.75
C VAL A 490 22.51 -8.36 -11.23
N ALA A 491 21.62 -9.31 -11.60
CA ALA A 491 21.34 -9.56 -13.01
C ALA A 491 20.39 -8.49 -13.54
N VAL A 492 20.73 -7.91 -14.68
CA VAL A 492 19.90 -6.98 -15.47
C VAL A 492 19.35 -7.76 -16.66
N ARG A 493 18.04 -7.87 -16.74
CA ARG A 493 17.32 -8.67 -17.76
C ARG A 493 16.26 -7.82 -18.45
N ALA A 494 15.84 -8.22 -19.65
CA ALA A 494 14.59 -7.79 -20.24
C ALA A 494 13.48 -8.75 -19.82
N GLN A 495 12.28 -8.25 -19.54
CA GLN A 495 11.14 -9.07 -19.12
C GLN A 495 10.67 -10.04 -20.22
N ASP A 496 10.87 -9.67 -21.47
CA ASP A 496 10.52 -10.45 -22.67
C ASP A 496 11.69 -11.21 -23.28
N GLY A 497 12.89 -11.14 -22.66
CA GLY A 497 14.10 -11.78 -23.18
C GLY A 497 14.81 -11.04 -24.31
N GLU A 498 14.36 -9.82 -24.66
CA GLU A 498 15.04 -8.99 -25.67
C GLU A 498 16.44 -8.54 -25.22
N VAL A 499 17.30 -8.26 -26.18
CA VAL A 499 18.60 -7.65 -25.95
C VAL A 499 18.45 -6.13 -25.90
N ILE A 500 18.40 -5.57 -24.69
CA ILE A 500 18.24 -4.13 -24.45
C ILE A 500 19.58 -3.54 -24.01
N PRO A 501 20.14 -2.56 -24.79
CA PRO A 501 21.27 -1.77 -24.32
C PRO A 501 20.85 -0.88 -23.16
N TRP A 502 21.65 -0.84 -22.09
CA TRP A 502 21.38 -0.06 -20.89
C TRP A 502 22.59 0.72 -20.40
N THR A 503 22.33 1.79 -19.67
CA THR A 503 23.31 2.55 -18.89
C THR A 503 22.96 2.53 -17.42
N ALA A 504 23.97 2.61 -16.54
CA ALA A 504 23.80 2.63 -15.09
C ALA A 504 24.54 3.80 -14.46
N ARG A 505 23.89 4.48 -13.52
CA ARG A 505 24.47 5.61 -12.81
C ARG A 505 24.06 5.57 -11.34
N ALA A 506 25.05 5.70 -10.44
CA ALA A 506 24.81 5.84 -9.01
C ALA A 506 24.63 7.32 -8.65
N ASP A 507 23.74 7.60 -7.68
CA ASP A 507 23.50 8.94 -7.12
C ASP A 507 24.51 9.34 -6.04
N ALA A 508 25.34 8.40 -5.58
CA ALA A 508 26.36 8.63 -4.56
C ALA A 508 27.76 8.18 -5.00
N ALA A 509 28.76 9.03 -4.74
CA ALA A 509 30.15 8.79 -5.14
C ALA A 509 30.81 7.57 -4.46
N TRP A 510 30.28 7.12 -3.33
CA TRP A 510 30.78 5.95 -2.62
C TRP A 510 30.29 4.61 -3.22
N VAL A 511 29.37 4.64 -4.18
CA VAL A 511 28.93 3.45 -4.92
C VAL A 511 29.76 3.32 -6.20
N ARG A 512 30.55 2.25 -6.31
CA ARG A 512 31.36 1.95 -7.49
C ARG A 512 30.70 0.87 -8.32
N LEU A 513 30.44 1.15 -9.59
CA LEU A 513 29.92 0.19 -10.57
C LEU A 513 31.09 -0.35 -11.37
N ALA A 514 31.12 -1.68 -11.62
CA ALA A 514 32.14 -2.31 -12.45
C ALA A 514 31.97 -1.95 -13.95
N ALA A 515 30.73 -1.65 -14.35
CA ALA A 515 30.38 -1.15 -15.67
C ALA A 515 29.26 -0.13 -15.54
N ASP A 516 29.30 0.92 -16.35
CA ASP A 516 28.28 1.96 -16.44
C ASP A 516 27.29 1.73 -17.61
N ARG A 517 27.49 0.65 -18.38
CA ARG A 517 26.66 0.26 -19.52
C ARG A 517 26.77 -1.24 -19.81
N GLY A 518 25.78 -1.79 -20.49
CA GLY A 518 25.73 -3.19 -20.90
C GLY A 518 24.57 -3.48 -21.84
N GLN A 519 24.30 -4.76 -22.06
CA GLN A 519 23.13 -5.25 -22.79
C GLN A 519 22.51 -6.42 -22.02
N THR A 520 21.18 -6.52 -22.00
CA THR A 520 20.49 -7.65 -21.37
C THR A 520 20.68 -8.96 -22.16
N PRO A 521 20.80 -10.10 -21.51
CA PRO A 521 21.02 -10.29 -20.08
C PRO A 521 22.47 -9.95 -19.69
N ALA A 522 22.65 -9.24 -18.58
CA ALA A 522 23.98 -8.89 -18.07
C ALA A 522 24.02 -8.96 -16.54
N ARG A 523 25.23 -8.93 -15.97
CA ARG A 523 25.45 -8.74 -14.54
C ARG A 523 26.05 -7.36 -14.27
N LEU A 524 25.43 -6.59 -13.42
CA LEU A 524 25.95 -5.34 -12.88
C LEU A 524 26.58 -5.62 -11.52
N SER A 525 27.90 -5.46 -11.42
CA SER A 525 28.62 -5.60 -10.16
C SER A 525 28.75 -4.25 -9.46
N VAL A 526 28.37 -4.21 -8.19
CA VAL A 526 28.35 -3.02 -7.33
C VAL A 526 29.29 -3.23 -6.17
N ARG A 527 30.16 -2.25 -5.88
CA ARG A 527 31.07 -2.26 -4.75
C ARG A 527 31.05 -0.91 -4.06
N PRO A 528 30.62 -0.80 -2.81
CA PRO A 528 30.73 0.45 -2.05
C PRO A 528 32.17 0.72 -1.62
N ASP A 529 32.48 2.01 -1.53
CA ASP A 529 33.72 2.53 -0.99
C ASP A 529 33.41 3.26 0.33
N PRO A 530 33.70 2.68 1.49
CA PRO A 530 33.40 3.28 2.78
C PRO A 530 34.32 4.45 3.17
N ALA A 531 35.35 4.72 2.39
CA ALA A 531 36.34 5.75 2.72
C ALA A 531 35.70 7.14 2.85
N GLY A 532 35.90 7.77 4.01
CA GLY A 532 35.35 9.10 4.29
C GLY A 532 33.87 9.14 4.72
N LEU A 533 33.20 8.00 4.85
CA LEU A 533 31.87 7.93 5.40
C LEU A 533 31.89 7.83 6.93
N ALA A 534 30.98 8.54 7.58
CA ALA A 534 30.79 8.43 9.03
C ALA A 534 30.24 7.05 9.43
N PRO A 535 30.49 6.57 10.67
CA PRO A 535 29.80 5.38 11.17
C PRO A 535 28.28 5.55 11.11
N GLY A 536 27.58 4.50 10.67
CA GLY A 536 26.13 4.49 10.52
C GLY A 536 25.66 3.83 9.23
N GLU A 537 24.37 3.99 8.94
CA GLU A 537 23.74 3.48 7.71
C GLU A 537 23.75 4.57 6.63
N HIS A 538 24.24 4.20 5.44
CA HIS A 538 24.24 5.02 4.23
C HIS A 538 23.40 4.33 3.16
N VAL A 539 22.54 5.09 2.50
CA VAL A 539 21.68 4.61 1.42
C VAL A 539 21.99 5.38 0.15
N ALA A 540 22.07 4.68 -0.96
CA ALA A 540 22.22 5.26 -2.28
C ALA A 540 21.43 4.43 -3.30
N HIS A 541 21.20 4.98 -4.48
CA HIS A 541 20.47 4.32 -5.55
C HIS A 541 21.32 4.27 -6.82
N VAL A 542 21.19 3.17 -7.54
CA VAL A 542 21.73 3.02 -8.89
C VAL A 542 20.56 2.98 -9.86
N ARG A 543 20.48 3.98 -10.73
CA ARG A 543 19.52 4.01 -11.83
C ARG A 543 20.11 3.25 -13.01
N ILE A 544 19.41 2.25 -13.50
CA ILE A 544 19.74 1.49 -14.70
C ILE A 544 18.63 1.77 -15.72
N GLU A 545 18.98 2.37 -16.86
CA GLU A 545 18.00 2.82 -17.87
C GLU A 545 18.35 2.28 -19.25
N ALA A 546 17.32 1.96 -20.05
CA ALA A 546 17.50 1.55 -21.43
C ALA A 546 18.03 2.73 -22.28
N THR A 547 19.13 2.51 -22.99
CA THR A 547 19.84 3.59 -23.72
C THR A 547 18.98 4.27 -24.78
N GLU A 548 18.13 3.51 -25.47
CA GLU A 548 17.26 4.02 -26.53
C GLU A 548 15.90 4.49 -26.00
N ARG A 549 15.56 4.15 -24.74
CA ARG A 549 14.30 4.49 -24.08
C ARG A 549 14.58 4.86 -22.62
N PRO A 550 15.11 6.06 -22.32
CA PRO A 550 15.50 6.45 -20.95
C PRO A 550 14.34 6.49 -19.93
N SER A 551 13.08 6.48 -20.40
CA SER A 551 11.90 6.31 -19.57
C SER A 551 11.77 4.88 -19.00
N ASP A 552 12.37 3.87 -19.66
CA ASP A 552 12.44 2.50 -19.21
C ASP A 552 13.66 2.36 -18.28
N PHE A 553 13.44 2.44 -16.99
CA PHE A 553 14.51 2.32 -16.01
C PHE A 553 14.08 1.48 -14.81
N VAL A 554 15.07 0.95 -14.12
CA VAL A 554 14.92 0.27 -12.83
C VAL A 554 15.87 0.87 -11.82
N MET A 555 15.47 0.87 -10.56
CA MET A 555 16.26 1.39 -9.45
C MET A 555 16.78 0.24 -8.59
N LEU A 556 18.06 0.29 -8.25
CA LEU A 556 18.71 -0.62 -7.32
C LEU A 556 19.09 0.16 -6.07
N GLU A 557 18.53 -0.18 -4.93
CA GLU A 557 18.91 0.41 -3.64
C GLU A 557 20.22 -0.22 -3.14
N VAL A 558 21.16 0.61 -2.69
CA VAL A 558 22.45 0.19 -2.13
C VAL A 558 22.56 0.69 -0.70
N LYS A 559 22.49 -0.21 0.26
CA LYS A 559 22.65 0.07 1.69
C LYS A 559 24.05 -0.30 2.14
N LEU A 560 24.75 0.63 2.80
CA LEU A 560 26.05 0.39 3.39
C LEU A 560 26.02 0.77 4.88
N ARG A 561 26.32 -0.19 5.75
CA ARG A 561 26.57 0.06 7.17
C ARG A 561 28.06 0.19 7.42
N VAL A 562 28.49 1.33 7.94
CA VAL A 562 29.87 1.63 8.33
C VAL A 562 29.96 1.59 9.85
N GLY A 563 30.89 0.80 10.39
CA GLY A 563 31.11 0.65 11.84
C GLY A 563 31.23 -0.82 12.25
N ASP A 564 31.27 -1.08 13.55
CA ASP A 564 31.29 -2.45 14.08
C ASP A 564 30.05 -3.19 13.65
N ALA A 565 30.22 -4.39 13.09
CA ALA A 565 29.11 -5.21 12.63
C ALA A 565 28.10 -5.44 13.77
N PRO A 566 26.79 -5.14 13.55
CA PRO A 566 25.81 -5.53 14.54
C PRO A 566 25.81 -7.05 14.68
N PRO A 567 25.65 -7.59 15.88
CA PRO A 567 25.53 -9.04 16.05
C PRO A 567 24.32 -9.51 15.23
N VAL A 568 24.53 -10.53 14.40
CA VAL A 568 23.44 -11.27 13.76
C VAL A 568 22.81 -12.11 14.86
N ALA A 569 21.94 -11.51 15.64
CA ALA A 569 21.30 -12.21 16.71
C ALA A 569 19.82 -12.34 16.43
N ALA A 570 19.44 -13.52 16.03
CA ALA A 570 18.09 -13.95 16.32
C ALA A 570 17.96 -14.46 17.75
N ASN A 571 18.94 -14.83 18.51
CA ASN A 571 18.82 -15.33 19.89
C ASN A 571 20.14 -15.30 20.66
N GLY A 572 20.62 -14.11 21.02
CA GLY A 572 21.75 -13.99 21.93
C GLY A 572 23.07 -14.53 21.37
N ALA A 573 24.06 -14.74 22.19
CA ALA A 573 25.47 -14.98 21.88
C ALA A 573 25.82 -16.21 21.01
N ARG A 574 24.85 -16.86 20.38
CA ARG A 574 25.05 -18.15 19.71
C ARG A 574 25.26 -18.10 18.19
N CYS A 575 25.00 -16.97 17.55
CA CYS A 575 25.25 -16.74 16.13
C CYS A 575 25.88 -15.37 15.95
N ARG A 576 27.05 -15.31 15.38
CA ARG A 576 27.83 -14.08 15.24
C ARG A 576 28.36 -13.94 13.81
N LEU A 577 28.26 -12.78 13.23
CA LEU A 577 28.95 -12.45 12.00
C LEU A 577 30.32 -11.84 12.35
N LEU A 578 31.40 -12.55 12.12
CA LEU A 578 32.77 -12.11 12.33
C LEU A 578 33.56 -12.30 11.03
N ASP A 579 34.30 -11.29 10.60
CA ASP A 579 35.18 -11.36 9.43
C ASP A 579 34.52 -11.96 8.17
N TRP A 580 33.26 -11.61 7.91
CA TRP A 580 32.45 -12.14 6.78
C TRP A 580 32.13 -13.63 6.87
N ARG A 581 32.27 -14.22 8.05
CA ARG A 581 31.91 -15.59 8.36
C ARG A 581 30.78 -15.61 9.38
N VAL A 582 29.81 -16.48 9.18
CA VAL A 582 28.78 -16.73 10.18
C VAL A 582 29.31 -17.76 11.17
N HIS A 583 29.62 -17.32 12.39
CA HIS A 583 30.02 -18.18 13.49
C HIS A 583 28.78 -18.65 14.25
N VAL A 584 28.67 -19.94 14.44
CA VAL A 584 27.55 -20.59 15.13
C VAL A 584 28.09 -21.50 16.20
N ASP A 585 27.67 -21.29 17.46
CA ASP A 585 28.05 -22.17 18.56
C ASP A 585 27.49 -23.59 18.28
N HIS A 586 28.30 -24.61 18.45
CA HIS A 586 27.92 -25.99 18.17
C HIS A 586 26.62 -26.38 18.88
N GLY A 587 25.69 -26.96 18.15
CA GLY A 587 24.36 -27.33 18.66
C GLY A 587 23.38 -26.17 18.82
N ALA A 588 23.75 -24.93 18.46
CA ALA A 588 22.83 -23.81 18.42
C ALA A 588 21.96 -23.85 17.15
N SER A 589 20.70 -23.45 17.30
CA SER A 589 19.81 -23.22 16.15
C SER A 589 20.08 -21.83 15.60
N CYS A 590 20.62 -21.75 14.40
CA CYS A 590 20.85 -20.50 13.69
C CYS A 590 20.19 -20.56 12.33
N ARG A 591 19.37 -19.57 12.04
CA ARG A 591 18.77 -19.36 10.73
C ARG A 591 19.60 -18.33 9.95
N ILE A 592 20.12 -18.73 8.80
CA ILE A 592 20.86 -17.89 7.88
C ILE A 592 19.93 -17.59 6.70
N ASP A 593 19.50 -16.35 6.55
CA ASP A 593 18.63 -15.92 5.48
C ASP A 593 19.45 -15.23 4.38
N VAL A 594 19.10 -15.49 3.12
CA VAL A 594 19.62 -14.72 1.99
C VAL A 594 18.91 -13.37 1.97
N ALA A 595 19.60 -12.32 2.37
CA ALA A 595 19.08 -10.96 2.29
C ALA A 595 19.11 -10.49 0.83
N GLY A 596 18.00 -9.86 0.37
CA GLY A 596 17.95 -9.21 -0.94
C GLY A 596 17.52 -10.09 -2.10
N LEU A 597 16.85 -11.21 -1.85
CA LEU A 597 16.02 -11.84 -2.88
C LEU A 597 14.89 -10.89 -3.20
N GLY A 598 14.95 -10.25 -4.39
CA GLY A 598 13.89 -9.35 -4.86
C GLY A 598 12.53 -10.05 -5.01
N PRO A 599 11.43 -9.28 -5.09
CA PRO A 599 10.10 -9.82 -5.33
C PRO A 599 10.05 -10.43 -6.74
N GLY A 600 10.28 -11.72 -6.86
CA GLY A 600 10.32 -12.43 -8.13
C GLY A 600 11.38 -13.53 -8.21
N ALA A 601 12.41 -13.48 -7.38
CA ALA A 601 13.25 -14.66 -7.17
C ALA A 601 12.46 -15.62 -6.28
N ALA A 602 11.80 -16.59 -6.91
CA ALA A 602 11.16 -17.65 -6.15
C ALA A 602 12.19 -18.26 -5.20
N ALA A 603 11.82 -18.49 -3.95
CA ALA A 603 12.64 -19.23 -2.99
C ALA A 603 13.06 -20.64 -3.51
N THR A 604 12.50 -21.04 -4.64
CA THR A 604 12.82 -22.25 -5.41
C THR A 604 14.09 -22.13 -6.24
N SER A 605 14.62 -20.91 -6.46
CA SER A 605 15.82 -20.66 -7.26
C SER A 605 17.11 -20.58 -6.43
N VAL A 606 17.02 -20.61 -5.10
CA VAL A 606 18.19 -20.57 -4.21
C VAL A 606 18.51 -21.98 -3.71
N HIS A 607 19.69 -22.45 -4.03
CA HIS A 607 20.19 -23.74 -3.60
C HIS A 607 21.41 -23.54 -2.70
N TRP A 608 21.38 -24.16 -1.53
CA TRP A 608 22.50 -24.24 -0.61
C TRP A 608 23.23 -25.55 -0.84
N ARG A 609 24.44 -25.49 -1.33
CA ARG A 609 25.28 -26.69 -1.46
C ARG A 609 26.07 -26.88 -0.18
N LEU A 610 25.70 -27.88 0.59
CA LEU A 610 26.42 -28.27 1.81
C LEU A 610 27.69 -29.08 1.49
N PRO A 611 28.67 -29.07 2.40
CA PRO A 611 29.80 -29.98 2.33
C PRO A 611 29.29 -31.43 2.25
N GLY A 612 29.81 -32.20 1.27
CA GLY A 612 29.28 -33.53 0.98
C GLY A 612 28.31 -33.58 -0.20
N GLY A 613 28.00 -32.43 -0.83
CA GLY A 613 27.25 -32.34 -2.09
C GLY A 613 25.73 -32.29 -1.93
N ALA A 614 25.21 -32.32 -0.72
CA ALA A 614 23.79 -32.20 -0.49
C ALA A 614 23.31 -30.80 -0.88
N LEU A 615 22.19 -30.73 -1.64
CA LEU A 615 21.51 -29.48 -2.00
C LEU A 615 20.29 -29.27 -1.12
N VAL A 616 20.21 -28.11 -0.49
CA VAL A 616 19.03 -27.64 0.25
C VAL A 616 18.45 -26.46 -0.50
N GLN A 617 17.16 -26.53 -0.85
CA GLN A 617 16.46 -25.50 -1.58
C GLN A 617 15.75 -24.55 -0.61
N GLY A 618 15.84 -23.24 -0.85
CA GLY A 618 15.11 -22.21 -0.09
C GLY A 618 15.96 -21.00 0.27
N GLY A 619 15.31 -19.91 0.62
CA GLY A 619 15.94 -18.65 1.02
C GLY A 619 16.61 -18.66 2.40
N SER A 620 16.58 -19.77 3.13
CA SER A 620 17.10 -19.89 4.50
C SER A 620 17.79 -21.22 4.73
N LEU A 621 18.93 -21.18 5.44
CA LEU A 621 19.65 -22.35 5.93
C LEU A 621 19.62 -22.40 7.46
N TYR A 622 19.32 -23.57 8.02
CA TYR A 622 19.43 -23.82 9.46
C TYR A 622 20.72 -24.57 9.77
N ALA A 623 21.61 -23.91 10.51
CA ALA A 623 22.92 -24.48 10.84
C ALA A 623 22.89 -25.53 11.97
N GLN A 624 21.74 -25.83 12.54
CA GLN A 624 21.56 -26.71 13.73
C GLN A 624 22.15 -28.12 13.58
N PHE A 625 22.28 -28.60 12.35
CA PHE A 625 22.67 -29.99 12.04
C PHE A 625 24.11 -30.13 11.55
N LEU A 626 24.89 -29.05 11.56
CA LEU A 626 26.27 -29.11 11.11
C LEU A 626 27.20 -29.49 12.26
N SER A 627 28.20 -30.35 11.97
CA SER A 627 29.27 -30.67 12.91
C SER A 627 30.18 -29.47 13.11
N ARG A 628 31.06 -29.51 14.14
CA ARG A 628 32.09 -28.46 14.29
C ARG A 628 32.98 -28.41 13.06
N GLY A 629 33.28 -27.20 12.59
CA GLY A 629 34.13 -27.00 11.42
C GLY A 629 33.77 -25.74 10.62
N GLU A 630 34.57 -25.50 9.63
CA GLU A 630 34.35 -24.39 8.68
C GLU A 630 33.68 -24.95 7.42
N TYR A 631 32.56 -24.41 7.05
CA TYR A 631 31.75 -24.84 5.91
C TYR A 631 31.65 -23.71 4.90
N ARG A 632 32.04 -24.01 3.67
CA ARG A 632 31.74 -23.17 2.51
C ARG A 632 30.36 -23.58 1.98
N VAL A 633 29.42 -22.65 1.99
CA VAL A 633 28.08 -22.86 1.45
C VAL A 633 27.93 -22.01 0.21
N ASP A 634 27.75 -22.64 -0.94
CA ASP A 634 27.57 -21.94 -2.20
C ASP A 634 26.07 -21.65 -2.41
N LEU A 635 25.74 -20.38 -2.64
CA LEU A 635 24.40 -19.95 -3.05
C LEU A 635 24.35 -19.98 -4.58
N THR A 636 23.61 -20.91 -5.16
CA THR A 636 23.37 -20.93 -6.60
C THR A 636 21.97 -20.41 -6.89
N GLY A 637 21.88 -19.33 -7.67
CA GLY A 637 20.64 -18.93 -8.33
C GLY A 637 20.40 -19.78 -9.59
N ASP A 638 19.26 -19.57 -10.25
CA ASP A 638 18.92 -20.23 -11.53
C ASP A 638 19.98 -20.00 -12.62
N ASP A 639 20.87 -19.04 -12.44
CA ASP A 639 21.92 -18.63 -13.36
C ASP A 639 23.23 -19.41 -13.19
N GLY A 640 23.30 -20.34 -12.23
CA GLY A 640 24.45 -21.25 -12.04
C GLY A 640 25.68 -20.66 -11.34
N ASP A 641 25.70 -19.37 -11.03
CA ASP A 641 26.81 -18.72 -10.32
C ASP A 641 26.55 -18.69 -8.79
N ALA A 642 27.57 -19.06 -8.04
CA ALA A 642 27.50 -19.17 -6.59
C ALA A 642 28.29 -18.05 -5.90
N ASP A 643 27.64 -17.32 -4.98
CA ASP A 643 28.35 -16.51 -3.99
C ASP A 643 28.57 -17.37 -2.74
N PRO A 644 29.83 -17.71 -2.40
CA PRO A 644 30.09 -18.55 -1.26
C PRO A 644 29.95 -17.80 0.06
N ILE A 645 29.18 -18.37 0.98
CA ILE A 645 29.17 -17.95 2.40
C ILE A 645 30.00 -18.95 3.20
N THR A 646 30.86 -18.47 4.06
CA THR A 646 31.56 -19.33 5.01
C THR A 646 30.81 -19.36 6.34
N VAL A 647 30.41 -20.56 6.76
CA VAL A 647 29.77 -20.83 8.06
C VAL A 647 30.78 -21.57 8.94
N VAL A 648 31.09 -21.02 10.08
CA VAL A 648 32.00 -21.61 11.07
C VAL A 648 31.16 -22.13 12.24
N ILE A 649 31.20 -23.42 12.51
CA ILE A 649 30.58 -24.06 13.68
C ILE A 649 31.66 -24.25 14.75
N GLU A 650 31.58 -23.50 15.82
CA GLU A 650 32.54 -23.47 16.95
C GLU A 650 32.33 -24.56 17.98
#